data_6aa681adbd3223b296ee4e9dda106e88
#
_entry.id   6aa681adbd3223b296ee4e9dda106e88
#
_cell.length_a   1.000
_cell.length_b   1.000
_cell.length_c   1.000
_cell.angle_alpha   90.00
_cell.angle_beta   90.00
_cell.angle_gamma   90.00
#
_symmetry.space_group_name_H-M   'P 1'
#
loop_
_entity.id
_entity.type
_entity.pdbx_description
1 polymer ?
#
loop_
_entity_poly.entity_id
_entity_poly.type
_entity_poly.pdbx_seq_one_letter_code
_entity_poly.pdbx_strand_id
1 'polypeptide(L)'
;MALSFICGFVFSQNEEYHTKSKAAIKCFEKAVAYYENGKTNQTVKLALQEVDNAIAKDSMFIEAYMLKAEIYDFLGDIKSSIDYYEKVVDLDPHFDYGITLKLAMHNYGIGDYASAKNYIDFFYANADVDRYKKFDTERLREYITFSDSAVRNPVNFKPRSVGKINTEWDEYWPSLSADEEMLVFTRQIPLNPNNPSRNQSNMHEDLFYAYRNPQTGKYDSGAPLPGRINTELNEGAQCISADGKTCVITACNRPDGKGSCDLYIMFWEGKQWSQPQNMRSVNTEFWESNPSLSSDGKYLYFSSSRSGGFGKTDIWRVQIDSKGNTMKPAENLGGKVNTPYEDISPFIHPDCKTLYFASKGHPGLGSYDLFVAKTEDEGRTWSKPKNLGYPINTLGEERSLIVNAKGDLAMFSSSSTKRDLDIYGFELPPEVKPVTVTYVKGYIYDSKTNERLKAKCEMLDIESGEKVVDMFSGDKDGEYMVCLPIDKDYAFNVSREGYLFYSENFSLTNLEHPEEPYIMNIPLQPIEKGVTVVLKNIFFKTDSYDLLPDSYTELGKVVEYMNANPKMKIEIGGHTDNVGTKAYNKTLSENRAKSVYNYLVSQGIAKERLSYSGYDFSVPIATNDTEEGRAQNRRTEFKVVSVE
;
A
#
# COMPACT_ATOMS: atom_id res chain seq x y z
N MET A 1 -21.85 -5.85 12.10
CA MET A 1 -23.00 -5.01 11.66
C MET A 1 -24.15 -5.22 12.64
N ALA A 2 -24.22 -4.45 13.75
CA ALA A 2 -25.35 -4.51 14.68
C ALA A 2 -26.46 -3.59 14.14
N LEU A 3 -27.24 -4.07 13.20
CA LEU A 3 -28.49 -3.46 12.78
C LEU A 3 -29.56 -3.97 13.75
N SER A 4 -29.86 -3.19 14.80
CA SER A 4 -31.06 -3.42 15.62
C SER A 4 -32.28 -3.23 14.74
N PHE A 5 -32.76 -4.32 14.19
CA PHE A 5 -34.05 -4.36 13.50
C PHE A 5 -35.16 -4.29 14.55
N ILE A 6 -35.70 -3.11 14.74
CA ILE A 6 -37.06 -2.98 15.27
C ILE A 6 -37.97 -3.24 14.07
N CYS A 7 -38.17 -4.49 13.71
CA CYS A 7 -39.38 -4.89 13.00
C CYS A 7 -40.47 -4.93 14.06
N GLY A 8 -41.10 -3.78 14.31
CA GLY A 8 -42.36 -3.75 15.01
C GLY A 8 -43.40 -4.43 14.09
N PHE A 9 -43.47 -5.75 14.13
CA PHE A 9 -44.69 -6.42 13.78
C PHE A 9 -45.70 -6.01 14.85
N VAL A 10 -46.44 -4.94 14.59
CA VAL A 10 -47.74 -4.72 15.22
C VAL A 10 -48.57 -5.89 14.72
N PHE A 11 -48.66 -6.95 15.55
CA PHE A 11 -49.68 -7.97 15.35
C PHE A 11 -51.02 -7.21 15.33
N SER A 12 -51.55 -6.99 14.13
CA SER A 12 -52.84 -6.38 13.98
C SER A 12 -53.84 -7.29 14.70
N GLN A 13 -54.62 -6.76 15.60
CA GLN A 13 -55.63 -7.51 16.40
C GLN A 13 -56.71 -8.20 15.54
N ASN A 14 -56.58 -8.22 14.20
CA ASN A 14 -57.57 -8.73 13.25
C ASN A 14 -57.01 -9.84 12.32
N GLU A 15 -55.81 -10.35 12.47
CA GLU A 15 -55.32 -11.51 11.72
C GLU A 15 -55.61 -12.81 12.50
N GLU A 16 -56.22 -13.82 11.81
CA GLU A 16 -56.41 -15.16 12.39
C GLU A 16 -55.01 -15.82 12.51
N TYR A 17 -54.68 -16.26 13.74
CA TYR A 17 -53.45 -17.06 13.98
C TYR A 17 -53.52 -18.40 13.24
N HIS A 18 -52.36 -18.91 12.85
CA HIS A 18 -52.20 -20.23 12.21
C HIS A 18 -52.45 -21.40 13.18
N THR A 19 -52.99 -21.15 14.39
CA THR A 19 -53.41 -22.16 15.33
C THR A 19 -54.89 -21.99 15.69
N LYS A 20 -55.59 -23.11 15.88
CA LYS A 20 -56.96 -23.14 16.47
C LYS A 20 -56.96 -23.39 17.96
N SER A 21 -55.81 -23.63 18.57
CA SER A 21 -55.65 -23.91 20.01
C SER A 21 -55.79 -22.63 20.85
N LYS A 22 -57.00 -22.38 21.39
CA LYS A 22 -57.22 -21.23 22.28
C LYS A 22 -56.24 -21.18 23.46
N ALA A 23 -55.77 -22.34 23.92
CA ALA A 23 -54.80 -22.43 25.00
C ALA A 23 -53.40 -22.02 24.56
N ALA A 24 -52.98 -22.32 23.33
CA ALA A 24 -51.75 -21.87 22.73
C ALA A 24 -51.79 -20.33 22.50
N ILE A 25 -52.86 -19.82 21.90
CA ILE A 25 -53.08 -18.37 21.67
C ILE A 25 -52.92 -17.59 23.00
N LYS A 26 -53.59 -18.04 24.06
CA LYS A 26 -53.51 -17.35 25.36
C LYS A 26 -52.09 -17.28 25.94
N CYS A 27 -51.28 -18.33 25.75
CA CYS A 27 -49.87 -18.31 26.16
C CYS A 27 -49.06 -17.36 25.26
N PHE A 28 -49.27 -17.38 23.96
CA PHE A 28 -48.62 -16.51 23.01
C PHE A 28 -48.90 -15.02 23.28
N GLU A 29 -50.16 -14.64 23.49
CA GLU A 29 -50.53 -13.26 23.82
C GLU A 29 -49.88 -12.77 25.12
N LYS A 30 -49.73 -13.64 26.12
CA LYS A 30 -48.97 -13.31 27.33
C LYS A 30 -47.47 -13.13 27.05
N ALA A 31 -46.90 -13.97 26.19
CA ALA A 31 -45.50 -13.86 25.76
C ALA A 31 -45.25 -12.53 25.07
N VAL A 32 -46.10 -12.15 24.10
CA VAL A 32 -46.09 -10.84 23.45
C VAL A 32 -46.13 -9.71 24.47
N ALA A 33 -47.11 -9.77 25.41
CA ALA A 33 -47.26 -8.76 26.44
C ALA A 33 -46.02 -8.63 27.34
N TYR A 34 -45.36 -9.74 27.74
CA TYR A 34 -44.09 -9.70 28.46
C TYR A 34 -42.93 -9.11 27.63
N TYR A 35 -42.85 -9.42 26.36
CA TYR A 35 -41.80 -8.95 25.48
C TYR A 35 -41.92 -7.46 25.16
N GLU A 36 -43.16 -6.95 24.98
CA GLU A 36 -43.45 -5.56 24.68
C GLU A 36 -43.35 -4.64 25.90
N ASN A 37 -43.79 -5.12 27.10
CA ASN A 37 -43.87 -4.32 28.33
C ASN A 37 -42.55 -4.05 29.06
N GLY A 38 -41.43 -4.21 28.40
CA GLY A 38 -40.11 -3.83 28.91
C GLY A 38 -39.11 -4.97 28.74
N LYS A 39 -38.14 -4.76 27.94
CA LYS A 39 -37.09 -5.74 27.56
C LYS A 39 -36.05 -5.93 28.69
N THR A 40 -36.51 -6.21 29.91
CA THR A 40 -35.67 -6.57 31.05
C THR A 40 -35.35 -8.06 31.01
N ASN A 41 -34.24 -8.50 31.63
CA ASN A 41 -33.90 -9.92 31.74
C ASN A 41 -35.04 -10.77 32.31
N GLN A 42 -35.84 -10.22 33.24
CA GLN A 42 -36.96 -10.93 33.84
C GLN A 42 -38.14 -11.07 32.88
N THR A 43 -38.54 -9.98 32.21
CA THR A 43 -39.67 -10.00 31.27
C THR A 43 -39.37 -10.86 30.04
N VAL A 44 -38.14 -10.82 29.52
CA VAL A 44 -37.70 -11.66 28.42
C VAL A 44 -37.72 -13.16 28.79
N LYS A 45 -37.27 -13.50 30.01
CA LYS A 45 -37.36 -14.88 30.51
C LYS A 45 -38.79 -15.38 30.63
N LEU A 46 -39.72 -14.53 31.11
CA LEU A 46 -41.14 -14.87 31.18
C LEU A 46 -41.76 -15.00 29.77
N ALA A 47 -41.36 -14.16 28.84
CA ALA A 47 -41.79 -14.26 27.44
C ALA A 47 -41.38 -15.60 26.83
N LEU A 48 -40.10 -16.02 26.98
CA LEU A 48 -39.62 -17.31 26.52
C LEU A 48 -40.39 -18.48 27.13
N GLN A 49 -40.67 -18.44 28.43
CA GLN A 49 -41.43 -19.48 29.10
C GLN A 49 -42.86 -19.61 28.55
N GLU A 50 -43.57 -18.49 28.30
CA GLU A 50 -44.92 -18.51 27.75
C GLU A 50 -44.94 -18.90 26.26
N VAL A 51 -43.89 -18.55 25.49
CA VAL A 51 -43.73 -19.05 24.09
C VAL A 51 -43.57 -20.57 24.10
N ASP A 52 -42.71 -21.10 24.98
CA ASP A 52 -42.53 -22.56 25.14
C ASP A 52 -43.83 -23.26 25.51
N ASN A 53 -44.64 -22.65 26.42
CA ASN A 53 -45.96 -23.14 26.73
C ASN A 53 -46.92 -23.11 25.55
N ALA A 54 -46.85 -22.10 24.68
CA ALA A 54 -47.64 -22.02 23.46
C ALA A 54 -47.27 -23.14 22.48
N ILE A 55 -45.97 -23.31 22.18
CA ILE A 55 -45.44 -24.37 21.29
C ILE A 55 -45.78 -25.78 21.82
N ALA A 56 -45.71 -25.99 23.17
CA ALA A 56 -46.09 -27.28 23.76
C ALA A 56 -47.59 -27.61 23.62
N LYS A 57 -48.44 -26.59 23.44
CA LYS A 57 -49.89 -26.76 23.23
C LYS A 57 -50.23 -26.92 21.75
N ASP A 58 -49.45 -26.40 20.87
CA ASP A 58 -49.56 -26.56 19.43
C ASP A 58 -48.20 -26.39 18.78
N SER A 59 -47.62 -27.50 18.36
CA SER A 59 -46.30 -27.56 17.71
C SER A 59 -46.29 -27.04 16.25
N MET A 60 -47.43 -26.67 15.72
CA MET A 60 -47.59 -26.09 14.36
C MET A 60 -47.83 -24.57 14.44
N PHE A 61 -47.75 -23.95 15.63
CA PHE A 61 -48.02 -22.53 15.83
C PHE A 61 -46.84 -21.66 15.37
N ILE A 62 -46.86 -21.26 14.10
CA ILE A 62 -45.78 -20.55 13.38
C ILE A 62 -45.40 -19.26 14.10
N GLU A 63 -46.37 -18.41 14.53
CA GLU A 63 -46.12 -17.13 15.18
C GLU A 63 -45.38 -17.29 16.52
N ALA A 64 -45.59 -18.43 17.21
CA ALA A 64 -44.85 -18.70 18.43
C ALA A 64 -43.37 -18.98 18.15
N TYR A 65 -43.04 -19.71 17.12
CA TYR A 65 -41.63 -19.90 16.71
C TYR A 65 -41.01 -18.58 16.24
N MET A 66 -41.74 -17.74 15.48
CA MET A 66 -41.26 -16.44 15.04
C MET A 66 -40.94 -15.54 16.22
N LEU A 67 -41.86 -15.41 17.22
CA LEU A 67 -41.60 -14.62 18.41
C LEU A 67 -40.39 -15.15 19.19
N LYS A 68 -40.25 -16.45 19.30
CA LYS A 68 -39.11 -17.07 19.97
C LYS A 68 -37.78 -16.73 19.26
N ALA A 69 -37.74 -16.78 17.95
CA ALA A 69 -36.60 -16.38 17.15
C ALA A 69 -36.24 -14.89 17.36
N GLU A 70 -37.23 -14.00 17.36
CA GLU A 70 -37.03 -12.57 17.63
C GLU A 70 -36.51 -12.28 19.05
N ILE A 71 -36.97 -13.04 20.05
CA ILE A 71 -36.46 -12.91 21.41
C ILE A 71 -34.98 -13.30 21.47
N TYR A 72 -34.55 -14.40 20.79
CA TYR A 72 -33.16 -14.80 20.75
C TYR A 72 -32.30 -13.82 19.93
N ASP A 73 -32.85 -13.25 18.84
CA ASP A 73 -32.22 -12.18 18.07
C ASP A 73 -31.94 -10.94 18.98
N PHE A 74 -32.94 -10.54 19.76
CA PHE A 74 -32.79 -9.46 20.73
C PHE A 74 -31.73 -9.76 21.83
N LEU A 75 -31.62 -11.03 22.25
CA LEU A 75 -30.63 -11.47 23.24
C LEU A 75 -29.22 -11.59 22.64
N GLY A 76 -29.08 -11.49 21.30
CA GLY A 76 -27.81 -11.69 20.60
C GLY A 76 -27.40 -13.17 20.47
N ASP A 77 -28.28 -14.10 20.80
CA ASP A 77 -28.09 -15.53 20.55
C ASP A 77 -28.52 -15.88 19.12
N ILE A 78 -27.64 -15.48 18.19
CA ILE A 78 -27.89 -15.62 16.75
C ILE A 78 -28.12 -17.06 16.34
N LYS A 79 -27.42 -18.01 16.96
CA LYS A 79 -27.57 -19.44 16.62
C LYS A 79 -28.97 -19.93 16.95
N SER A 80 -29.46 -19.68 18.18
CA SER A 80 -30.84 -20.05 18.56
C SER A 80 -31.86 -19.29 17.73
N SER A 81 -31.62 -18.02 17.39
CA SER A 81 -32.48 -17.24 16.49
C SER A 81 -32.62 -17.91 15.11
N ILE A 82 -31.51 -18.36 14.50
CA ILE A 82 -31.52 -19.12 13.23
C ILE A 82 -32.37 -20.38 13.39
N ASP A 83 -32.09 -21.22 14.40
CA ASP A 83 -32.78 -22.49 14.62
C ASP A 83 -34.31 -22.31 14.66
N TYR A 84 -34.80 -21.23 15.28
CA TYR A 84 -36.25 -20.97 15.39
C TYR A 84 -36.84 -20.28 14.15
N TYR A 85 -36.10 -19.41 13.44
CA TYR A 85 -36.55 -18.90 12.13
C TYR A 85 -36.60 -20.02 11.08
N GLU A 86 -35.69 -20.99 11.11
CA GLU A 86 -35.74 -22.18 10.25
C GLU A 86 -37.01 -23.00 10.51
N LYS A 87 -37.41 -23.12 11.79
CA LYS A 87 -38.70 -23.77 12.12
C LYS A 87 -39.90 -23.08 11.52
N VAL A 88 -39.90 -21.74 11.44
CA VAL A 88 -40.95 -20.99 10.73
C VAL A 88 -40.95 -21.32 9.23
N VAL A 89 -39.80 -21.31 8.58
CA VAL A 89 -39.66 -21.63 7.15
C VAL A 89 -40.00 -23.09 6.85
N ASP A 90 -39.64 -24.01 7.75
CA ASP A 90 -40.02 -25.44 7.62
C ASP A 90 -41.53 -25.65 7.67
N LEU A 91 -42.26 -24.87 8.50
CA LEU A 91 -43.71 -24.95 8.64
C LEU A 91 -44.44 -24.29 7.46
N ASP A 92 -44.01 -23.10 7.06
CA ASP A 92 -44.49 -22.39 5.89
C ASP A 92 -43.42 -21.49 5.30
N PRO A 93 -42.79 -21.87 4.16
CA PRO A 93 -41.75 -21.06 3.53
C PRO A 93 -42.24 -19.71 2.95
N HIS A 94 -43.56 -19.55 2.82
CA HIS A 94 -44.18 -18.33 2.29
C HIS A 94 -44.82 -17.45 3.35
N PHE A 95 -44.69 -17.80 4.63
CA PHE A 95 -45.30 -17.10 5.75
C PHE A 95 -44.87 -15.62 5.79
N ASP A 96 -43.55 -15.36 5.78
CA ASP A 96 -42.98 -14.02 5.68
C ASP A 96 -41.58 -14.06 5.05
N TYR A 97 -41.43 -13.49 3.88
CA TYR A 97 -40.15 -13.40 3.19
C TYR A 97 -39.09 -12.55 3.95
N GLY A 98 -39.49 -11.68 4.87
CA GLY A 98 -38.58 -10.98 5.77
C GLY A 98 -37.75 -11.94 6.64
N ILE A 99 -38.32 -13.11 6.97
CA ILE A 99 -37.61 -14.16 7.74
C ILE A 99 -36.50 -14.77 6.90
N THR A 100 -36.72 -15.05 5.63
CA THR A 100 -35.66 -15.59 4.75
C THR A 100 -34.55 -14.56 4.53
N LEU A 101 -34.88 -13.26 4.47
CA LEU A 101 -33.89 -12.19 4.44
C LEU A 101 -33.07 -12.13 5.76
N LYS A 102 -33.73 -12.25 6.92
CA LYS A 102 -33.05 -12.34 8.23
C LYS A 102 -32.14 -13.57 8.30
N LEU A 103 -32.62 -14.74 7.89
CA LEU A 103 -31.82 -15.96 7.84
C LEU A 103 -30.58 -15.79 6.94
N ALA A 104 -30.73 -15.15 5.78
CA ALA A 104 -29.61 -14.84 4.91
C ALA A 104 -28.57 -13.96 5.63
N MET A 105 -29.03 -12.92 6.34
CA MET A 105 -28.14 -12.02 7.10
C MET A 105 -27.44 -12.72 8.27
N HIS A 106 -28.18 -13.50 9.06
CA HIS A 106 -27.62 -14.19 10.22
C HIS A 106 -26.62 -15.26 9.81
N ASN A 107 -26.96 -16.09 8.82
CA ASN A 107 -26.04 -17.10 8.29
C ASN A 107 -24.78 -16.47 7.69
N TYR A 108 -24.89 -15.34 6.94
CA TYR A 108 -23.74 -14.56 6.49
C TYR A 108 -22.90 -14.08 7.68
N GLY A 109 -23.53 -13.56 8.73
CA GLY A 109 -22.86 -13.04 9.92
C GLY A 109 -22.12 -14.09 10.75
N ILE A 110 -22.50 -15.37 10.67
CA ILE A 110 -21.80 -16.49 11.33
C ILE A 110 -20.86 -17.25 10.39
N GLY A 111 -20.75 -16.84 9.11
CA GLY A 111 -19.87 -17.47 8.12
C GLY A 111 -20.44 -18.70 7.42
N ASP A 112 -21.71 -19.04 7.62
CA ASP A 112 -22.40 -20.06 6.81
C ASP A 112 -22.92 -19.46 5.51
N TYR A 113 -21.99 -19.22 4.58
CA TYR A 113 -22.31 -18.55 3.32
C TYR A 113 -23.17 -19.40 2.39
N ALA A 114 -23.10 -20.73 2.52
CA ALA A 114 -23.92 -21.65 1.71
C ALA A 114 -25.40 -21.55 2.09
N SER A 115 -25.73 -21.59 3.39
CA SER A 115 -27.08 -21.38 3.89
C SER A 115 -27.57 -19.94 3.60
N ALA A 116 -26.72 -18.94 3.82
CA ALA A 116 -27.01 -17.55 3.47
C ALA A 116 -27.38 -17.41 1.98
N LYS A 117 -26.64 -18.09 1.09
CA LYS A 117 -26.89 -18.07 -0.36
C LYS A 117 -28.25 -18.71 -0.71
N ASN A 118 -28.60 -19.82 -0.10
CA ASN A 118 -29.88 -20.46 -0.31
C ASN A 118 -31.04 -19.55 0.08
N TYR A 119 -30.96 -18.91 1.27
CA TYR A 119 -32.02 -18.02 1.75
C TYR A 119 -32.14 -16.73 0.94
N ILE A 120 -31.03 -16.10 0.54
CA ILE A 120 -31.09 -14.88 -0.28
C ILE A 120 -31.63 -15.16 -1.68
N ASP A 121 -31.28 -16.30 -2.28
CA ASP A 121 -31.80 -16.69 -3.59
C ASP A 121 -33.29 -17.03 -3.50
N PHE A 122 -33.76 -17.71 -2.45
CA PHE A 122 -35.16 -17.95 -2.21
C PHE A 122 -35.94 -16.64 -2.04
N PHE A 123 -35.41 -15.69 -1.27
CA PHE A 123 -35.98 -14.37 -1.09
C PHE A 123 -36.16 -13.65 -2.44
N TYR A 124 -35.13 -13.58 -3.27
CA TYR A 124 -35.21 -12.92 -4.58
C TYR A 124 -36.11 -13.61 -5.59
N ALA A 125 -36.31 -14.92 -5.46
CA ALA A 125 -37.19 -15.68 -6.33
C ALA A 125 -38.69 -15.48 -6.02
N ASN A 126 -39.02 -15.13 -4.76
CA ASN A 126 -40.39 -15.19 -4.27
C ASN A 126 -40.93 -13.87 -3.71
N ALA A 127 -40.06 -13.00 -3.15
CA ALA A 127 -40.46 -11.76 -2.47
C ALA A 127 -40.66 -10.59 -3.46
N ASP A 128 -41.54 -9.67 -3.11
CA ASP A 128 -41.55 -8.33 -3.68
C ASP A 128 -40.40 -7.51 -3.07
N VAL A 129 -39.23 -7.52 -3.73
CA VAL A 129 -37.96 -6.90 -3.23
C VAL A 129 -38.15 -5.41 -2.95
N ASP A 130 -39.04 -4.72 -3.68
CA ASP A 130 -39.28 -3.28 -3.48
C ASP A 130 -39.78 -2.93 -2.08
N ARG A 131 -40.49 -3.84 -1.41
CA ARG A 131 -40.92 -3.67 -0.01
C ARG A 131 -39.76 -3.66 0.98
N TYR A 132 -38.59 -4.18 0.58
CA TYR A 132 -37.41 -4.35 1.43
C TYR A 132 -36.25 -3.41 1.06
N LYS A 133 -36.46 -2.39 0.20
CA LYS A 133 -35.43 -1.42 -0.23
C LYS A 133 -34.62 -0.78 0.91
N LYS A 134 -35.24 -0.61 2.10
CA LYS A 134 -34.58 -0.05 3.29
C LYS A 134 -33.40 -0.90 3.81
N PHE A 135 -33.27 -2.16 3.35
CA PHE A 135 -32.30 -3.13 3.87
C PHE A 135 -31.09 -3.35 2.97
N ASP A 136 -30.94 -2.57 1.90
CA ASP A 136 -29.84 -2.73 0.94
C ASP A 136 -29.61 -4.20 0.52
N THR A 137 -30.73 -4.84 0.11
CA THR A 137 -30.74 -6.28 -0.20
C THR A 137 -29.86 -6.66 -1.37
N GLU A 138 -29.67 -5.75 -2.34
CA GLU A 138 -28.79 -5.97 -3.50
C GLU A 138 -27.34 -6.13 -3.06
N ARG A 139 -26.85 -5.24 -2.17
CA ARG A 139 -25.52 -5.34 -1.61
C ARG A 139 -25.35 -6.63 -0.79
N LEU A 140 -26.32 -6.97 0.05
CA LEU A 140 -26.28 -8.21 0.81
C LEU A 140 -26.18 -9.44 -0.11
N ARG A 141 -26.94 -9.46 -1.21
CA ARG A 141 -26.88 -10.53 -2.22
C ARG A 141 -25.52 -10.60 -2.89
N GLU A 142 -24.94 -9.44 -3.25
CA GLU A 142 -23.59 -9.37 -3.84
C GLU A 142 -22.56 -9.96 -2.88
N TYR A 143 -22.60 -9.57 -1.60
CA TYR A 143 -21.68 -10.04 -0.57
C TYR A 143 -21.80 -11.54 -0.33
N ILE A 144 -23.01 -12.05 -0.12
CA ILE A 144 -23.27 -13.48 0.08
C ILE A 144 -22.80 -14.28 -1.16
N THR A 145 -23.11 -13.80 -2.35
CA THR A 145 -22.70 -14.49 -3.60
C THR A 145 -21.20 -14.54 -3.75
N PHE A 146 -20.51 -13.43 -3.42
CA PHE A 146 -19.07 -13.37 -3.41
C PHE A 146 -18.48 -14.34 -2.38
N SER A 147 -18.95 -14.32 -1.12
CA SER A 147 -18.41 -15.12 -0.03
C SER A 147 -18.61 -16.62 -0.25
N ASP A 148 -19.78 -17.05 -0.71
CA ASP A 148 -20.03 -18.46 -1.07
C ASP A 148 -19.07 -18.92 -2.18
N SER A 149 -18.88 -18.09 -3.20
CA SER A 149 -17.93 -18.39 -4.29
C SER A 149 -16.48 -18.44 -3.79
N ALA A 150 -16.06 -17.50 -2.94
CA ALA A 150 -14.69 -17.41 -2.42
C ALA A 150 -14.33 -18.62 -1.56
N VAL A 151 -15.23 -19.07 -0.68
CA VAL A 151 -15.00 -20.25 0.18
C VAL A 151 -14.95 -21.55 -0.63
N ARG A 152 -15.74 -21.66 -1.70
CA ARG A 152 -15.68 -22.81 -2.61
C ARG A 152 -14.43 -22.84 -3.49
N ASN A 153 -13.77 -21.70 -3.69
CA ASN A 153 -12.58 -21.55 -4.54
C ASN A 153 -11.44 -20.92 -3.72
N PRO A 154 -10.90 -21.63 -2.71
CA PRO A 154 -9.88 -21.06 -1.84
C PRO A 154 -8.58 -20.80 -2.58
N VAL A 155 -7.91 -19.69 -2.26
CA VAL A 155 -6.56 -19.40 -2.73
C VAL A 155 -5.51 -20.20 -1.95
N ASN A 156 -4.32 -20.36 -2.52
CA ASN A 156 -3.21 -20.98 -1.80
C ASN A 156 -2.75 -20.02 -0.68
N PHE A 157 -2.92 -20.46 0.57
CA PHE A 157 -2.58 -19.68 1.75
C PHE A 157 -1.90 -20.54 2.80
N LYS A 158 -0.63 -20.25 3.08
CA LYS A 158 0.20 -20.97 4.04
C LYS A 158 0.96 -19.99 4.91
N PRO A 159 0.30 -19.39 5.91
CA PRO A 159 0.93 -18.40 6.78
C PRO A 159 2.02 -19.06 7.63
N ARG A 160 3.12 -18.34 7.82
CA ARG A 160 4.28 -18.76 8.60
C ARG A 160 4.70 -17.67 9.56
N SER A 161 5.18 -18.02 10.73
CA SER A 161 5.82 -17.07 11.62
C SER A 161 7.04 -16.46 10.95
N VAL A 162 7.15 -15.13 11.01
CA VAL A 162 8.26 -14.36 10.43
C VAL A 162 9.50 -14.30 11.32
N GLY A 163 9.40 -14.77 12.57
CA GLY A 163 10.54 -14.81 13.48
C GLY A 163 10.15 -14.89 14.95
N LYS A 164 10.95 -14.28 15.81
CA LYS A 164 10.76 -14.22 17.27
C LYS A 164 10.08 -12.93 17.74
N ILE A 165 9.46 -12.19 16.82
CA ILE A 165 8.80 -10.92 17.13
C ILE A 165 7.48 -11.10 17.86
N ASN A 166 6.75 -12.19 17.59
CA ASN A 166 5.48 -12.48 18.23
C ASN A 166 5.69 -12.94 19.67
N THR A 167 4.95 -12.33 20.60
CA THR A 167 5.08 -12.58 22.05
C THR A 167 3.73 -13.01 22.64
N GLU A 168 3.52 -12.80 23.93
CA GLU A 168 2.22 -12.96 24.59
C GLU A 168 1.29 -11.73 24.43
N TRP A 169 1.78 -10.67 23.78
CA TRP A 169 1.06 -9.42 23.52
C TRP A 169 0.63 -9.34 22.06
N ASP A 170 -0.15 -8.32 21.72
CA ASP A 170 -0.57 -8.08 20.34
C ASP A 170 0.55 -7.41 19.55
N GLU A 171 0.99 -8.01 18.45
CA GLU A 171 1.90 -7.44 17.47
C GLU A 171 1.16 -7.22 16.14
N TYR A 172 1.24 -5.98 15.64
CA TYR A 172 0.52 -5.60 14.43
C TYR A 172 1.16 -4.41 13.71
N TRP A 173 0.60 -4.02 12.58
CA TRP A 173 1.11 -2.99 11.69
C TRP A 173 2.60 -3.18 11.35
N PRO A 174 2.97 -4.27 10.66
CA PRO A 174 4.34 -4.41 10.18
C PRO A 174 4.66 -3.33 9.15
N SER A 175 5.92 -2.89 9.13
CA SER A 175 6.48 -2.02 8.10
C SER A 175 7.92 -2.44 7.83
N LEU A 176 8.27 -2.63 6.56
CA LEU A 176 9.49 -3.29 6.12
C LEU A 176 10.36 -2.31 5.34
N SER A 177 11.68 -2.28 5.63
CA SER A 177 12.64 -1.62 4.74
C SER A 177 12.73 -2.35 3.40
N ALA A 178 13.12 -1.64 2.33
CA ALA A 178 13.17 -2.23 0.99
C ALA A 178 14.13 -3.43 0.90
N ASP A 179 15.21 -3.42 1.68
CA ASP A 179 16.18 -4.52 1.77
C ASP A 179 15.74 -5.65 2.72
N GLU A 180 14.54 -5.56 3.28
CA GLU A 180 13.99 -6.51 4.25
C GLU A 180 14.86 -6.73 5.49
N GLU A 181 15.87 -5.88 5.72
CA GLU A 181 16.77 -6.02 6.87
C GLU A 181 16.10 -5.58 8.17
N MET A 182 15.24 -4.54 8.11
CA MET A 182 14.57 -3.98 9.28
C MET A 182 13.05 -4.10 9.15
N LEU A 183 12.43 -4.70 10.17
CA LEU A 183 10.98 -4.73 10.37
C LEU A 183 10.65 -3.83 11.57
N VAL A 184 9.77 -2.84 11.36
CA VAL A 184 9.17 -2.02 12.40
C VAL A 184 7.73 -2.45 12.57
N PHE A 185 7.25 -2.53 13.80
CA PHE A 185 5.89 -2.97 14.10
C PHE A 185 5.38 -2.33 15.39
N THR A 186 4.07 -2.31 15.56
CA THR A 186 3.42 -1.88 16.80
C THR A 186 3.27 -3.09 17.72
N ARG A 187 3.57 -2.92 19.01
CA ARG A 187 3.26 -3.88 20.05
C ARG A 187 2.41 -3.23 21.13
N GLN A 188 1.33 -3.86 21.50
CA GLN A 188 0.53 -3.44 22.64
C GLN A 188 1.11 -4.05 23.92
N ILE A 189 1.49 -3.21 24.88
CA ILE A 189 2.12 -3.62 26.13
C ILE A 189 1.41 -3.01 27.35
N PRO A 190 1.54 -3.62 28.54
CA PRO A 190 0.95 -3.06 29.75
C PRO A 190 1.70 -1.80 30.21
N LEU A 191 0.97 -0.75 30.57
CA LEU A 191 1.51 0.47 31.21
C LEU A 191 2.26 0.16 32.52
N ASN A 192 1.82 -0.86 33.25
CA ASN A 192 2.49 -1.32 34.45
C ASN A 192 2.96 -2.79 34.27
N PRO A 193 4.23 -3.04 34.00
CA PRO A 193 4.79 -4.38 33.82
C PRO A 193 4.61 -5.29 35.06
N ASN A 194 4.47 -4.70 36.27
CA ASN A 194 4.26 -5.46 37.51
C ASN A 194 2.81 -5.87 37.73
N ASN A 195 1.88 -5.35 36.93
CA ASN A 195 0.48 -5.71 36.93
C ASN A 195 -0.03 -5.88 35.49
N PRO A 196 0.30 -6.98 34.82
CA PRO A 196 0.02 -7.20 33.40
C PRO A 196 -1.45 -7.56 33.14
N SER A 197 -2.37 -6.72 33.60
CA SER A 197 -3.80 -6.88 33.29
C SER A 197 -4.07 -6.45 31.85
N ARG A 198 -4.71 -7.29 31.06
CA ARG A 198 -5.17 -7.00 29.69
C ARG A 198 -6.40 -6.11 29.59
N ASN A 199 -6.76 -5.37 30.66
CA ASN A 199 -7.80 -4.35 30.58
C ASN A 199 -7.31 -3.21 29.68
N GLN A 200 -8.11 -2.78 28.72
CA GLN A 200 -7.77 -1.70 27.77
C GLN A 200 -7.22 -0.44 28.45
N SER A 201 -7.69 -0.09 29.65
CA SER A 201 -7.20 1.05 30.42
C SER A 201 -5.78 0.88 30.99
N ASN A 202 -5.20 -0.31 30.92
CA ASN A 202 -3.84 -0.62 31.39
C ASN A 202 -2.88 -0.99 30.26
N MET A 203 -3.31 -0.88 29.02
CA MET A 203 -2.51 -1.21 27.83
C MET A 203 -2.25 0.05 27.01
N HIS A 204 -1.08 0.13 26.40
CA HIS A 204 -0.73 1.15 25.41
C HIS A 204 0.04 0.53 24.23
N GLU A 205 0.14 1.28 23.17
CA GLU A 205 0.80 0.88 21.92
C GLU A 205 2.16 1.55 21.82
N ASP A 206 3.21 0.76 21.60
CA ASP A 206 4.57 1.20 21.39
C ASP A 206 5.15 0.69 20.07
N LEU A 207 6.09 1.42 19.53
CA LEU A 207 6.84 1.05 18.33
C LEU A 207 8.05 0.19 18.68
N PHE A 208 8.15 -0.94 18.01
CA PHE A 208 9.26 -1.90 18.11
C PHE A 208 9.92 -2.10 16.76
N TYR A 209 11.16 -2.56 16.75
CA TYR A 209 11.87 -2.96 15.55
C TYR A 209 12.63 -4.26 15.76
N ALA A 210 12.87 -4.97 14.68
CA ALA A 210 13.69 -6.18 14.68
C ALA A 210 14.53 -6.22 13.40
N TYR A 211 15.75 -6.74 13.51
CA TYR A 211 16.58 -7.00 12.33
C TYR A 211 16.44 -8.43 11.86
N ARG A 212 16.55 -8.61 10.54
CA ARG A 212 16.57 -9.93 9.90
C ARG A 212 17.92 -10.58 10.13
N ASN A 213 17.90 -11.77 10.68
CA ASN A 213 19.10 -12.58 10.84
C ASN A 213 19.53 -13.14 9.46
N PRO A 214 20.72 -12.80 8.95
CA PRO A 214 21.14 -13.18 7.60
C PRO A 214 21.34 -14.69 7.42
N GLN A 215 21.58 -15.44 8.51
CA GLN A 215 21.77 -16.89 8.46
C GLN A 215 20.47 -17.66 8.43
N THR A 216 19.43 -17.16 9.10
CA THR A 216 18.15 -17.87 9.23
C THR A 216 17.04 -17.28 8.36
N GLY A 217 17.24 -16.06 7.86
CA GLY A 217 16.24 -15.28 7.13
C GLY A 217 15.04 -14.82 7.96
N LYS A 218 15.09 -15.01 9.30
CA LYS A 218 14.01 -14.68 10.23
C LYS A 218 14.37 -13.46 11.08
N TYR A 219 13.34 -12.74 11.53
CA TYR A 219 13.52 -11.60 12.44
C TYR A 219 13.82 -12.07 13.86
N ASP A 220 14.75 -11.39 14.52
CA ASP A 220 15.08 -11.60 15.92
C ASP A 220 13.98 -11.00 16.84
N SER A 221 14.15 -11.12 18.15
CA SER A 221 13.23 -10.53 19.12
C SER A 221 13.22 -9.01 18.97
N GLY A 222 12.03 -8.42 18.92
CA GLY A 222 11.89 -6.99 18.77
C GLY A 222 12.39 -6.21 19.99
N ALA A 223 12.93 -5.00 19.75
CA ALA A 223 13.32 -4.03 20.74
C ALA A 223 12.53 -2.73 20.55
N PRO A 224 12.30 -1.91 21.60
CA PRO A 224 11.69 -0.60 21.45
C PRO A 224 12.46 0.27 20.47
N LEU A 225 11.75 1.02 19.62
CA LEU A 225 12.40 1.89 18.63
C LEU A 225 13.29 2.94 19.32
N PRO A 226 14.57 3.09 18.89
CA PRO A 226 15.53 3.96 19.59
C PRO A 226 15.19 5.43 19.42
N GLY A 227 15.20 6.18 20.52
CA GLY A 227 14.85 7.59 20.58
C GLY A 227 13.80 7.86 21.67
N ARG A 228 13.28 9.08 21.70
CA ARG A 228 12.17 9.45 22.61
C ARG A 228 10.85 9.45 21.84
N ILE A 229 10.44 8.28 21.33
CA ILE A 229 9.31 8.11 20.44
C ILE A 229 8.14 7.55 21.23
N ASN A 230 8.37 6.43 21.89
CA ASN A 230 7.39 5.76 22.72
C ASN A 230 7.13 6.55 24.00
N THR A 231 5.87 6.76 24.33
CA THR A 231 5.43 7.53 25.50
C THR A 231 4.41 6.70 26.33
N GLU A 232 3.75 7.30 27.31
CA GLU A 232 2.62 6.67 28.02
C GLU A 232 1.32 6.72 27.21
N LEU A 233 1.35 7.33 26.01
CA LEU A 233 0.23 7.39 25.08
C LEU A 233 0.36 6.28 24.02
N ASN A 234 -0.50 6.28 23.02
CA ASN A 234 -0.45 5.29 21.94
C ASN A 234 0.33 5.84 20.75
N GLU A 235 1.41 5.17 20.39
CA GLU A 235 2.20 5.36 19.19
C GLU A 235 2.20 4.06 18.37
N GLY A 236 1.66 4.11 17.14
CA GLY A 236 1.54 2.91 16.30
C GLY A 236 1.24 3.22 14.84
N ALA A 237 0.80 2.19 14.12
CA ALA A 237 0.42 2.28 12.71
C ALA A 237 1.41 3.12 11.89
N GLN A 238 2.62 2.65 11.78
CA GLN A 238 3.76 3.35 11.17
C GLN A 238 4.05 2.86 9.75
N CYS A 239 4.78 3.68 9.00
CA CYS A 239 5.49 3.25 7.78
C CYS A 239 6.91 3.82 7.77
N ILE A 240 7.84 3.09 7.16
CA ILE A 240 9.20 3.54 6.89
C ILE A 240 9.42 3.73 5.39
N SER A 241 10.24 4.71 5.03
CA SER A 241 10.67 4.91 3.64
C SER A 241 11.51 3.73 3.14
N ALA A 242 11.62 3.57 1.82
CA ALA A 242 12.38 2.50 1.20
C ALA A 242 13.84 2.45 1.68
N ASP A 243 14.46 3.62 1.92
CA ASP A 243 15.83 3.76 2.42
C ASP A 243 15.97 3.60 3.95
N GLY A 244 14.86 3.36 4.65
CA GLY A 244 14.83 3.20 6.11
C GLY A 244 15.16 4.47 6.91
N LYS A 245 15.19 5.66 6.28
CA LYS A 245 15.65 6.91 6.93
C LYS A 245 14.53 7.87 7.32
N THR A 246 13.33 7.67 6.78
CA THR A 246 12.12 8.44 7.15
C THR A 246 11.08 7.49 7.71
N CYS A 247 10.44 7.88 8.81
CA CYS A 247 9.34 7.13 9.38
C CYS A 247 8.17 8.07 9.66
N VAL A 248 6.98 7.68 9.25
CA VAL A 248 5.72 8.35 9.61
C VAL A 248 4.96 7.43 10.54
N ILE A 249 4.50 7.99 11.65
CA ILE A 249 3.77 7.26 12.70
C ILE A 249 2.42 7.91 12.96
N THR A 250 1.51 7.14 13.50
CA THR A 250 0.29 7.64 14.12
C THR A 250 0.54 7.79 15.62
N ALA A 251 0.18 8.94 16.18
CA ALA A 251 0.20 9.14 17.63
C ALA A 251 -1.11 9.80 18.08
N CYS A 252 -1.72 9.25 19.14
CA CYS A 252 -3.04 9.65 19.58
C CYS A 252 -2.99 10.48 20.86
N ASN A 253 -3.92 11.44 20.98
CA ASN A 253 -4.11 12.28 22.17
C ASN A 253 -2.86 13.08 22.60
N ARG A 254 -1.94 13.38 21.69
CA ARG A 254 -0.76 14.20 22.00
C ARG A 254 -1.15 15.67 22.20
N PRO A 255 -0.47 16.38 23.12
CA PRO A 255 -0.77 17.80 23.41
C PRO A 255 -0.60 18.75 22.22
N ASP A 256 0.25 18.40 21.26
CA ASP A 256 0.51 19.15 20.03
C ASP A 256 -0.31 18.67 18.82
N GLY A 257 -1.19 17.67 19.04
CA GLY A 257 -2.11 17.13 18.05
C GLY A 257 -3.24 18.09 17.69
N LYS A 258 -3.96 17.79 16.61
CA LYS A 258 -5.16 18.50 16.15
C LYS A 258 -6.42 17.67 16.36
N GLY A 259 -6.36 16.38 16.02
CA GLY A 259 -7.45 15.44 16.13
C GLY A 259 -7.26 14.44 17.28
N SER A 260 -8.03 13.37 17.26
CA SER A 260 -7.89 12.28 18.24
C SER A 260 -6.61 11.46 18.01
N CYS A 261 -6.26 11.23 16.76
CA CYS A 261 -4.98 10.69 16.32
C CYS A 261 -4.47 11.50 15.14
N ASP A 262 -3.17 11.73 15.10
CA ASP A 262 -2.48 12.57 14.12
C ASP A 262 -1.25 11.84 13.56
N LEU A 263 -0.82 12.24 12.36
CA LEU A 263 0.39 11.76 11.73
C LEU A 263 1.60 12.60 12.16
N TYR A 264 2.69 11.93 12.47
CA TYR A 264 3.98 12.53 12.84
C TYR A 264 5.08 11.95 11.98
N ILE A 265 6.03 12.79 11.55
CA ILE A 265 7.19 12.39 10.77
C ILE A 265 8.46 12.47 11.62
N MET A 266 9.37 11.53 11.42
CA MET A 266 10.68 11.51 12.04
C MET A 266 11.75 11.00 11.09
N PHE A 267 13.00 11.37 11.34
CA PHE A 267 14.14 11.11 10.48
C PHE A 267 15.24 10.37 11.25
N TRP A 268 15.92 9.46 10.57
CA TRP A 268 17.05 8.74 11.14
C TRP A 268 18.28 9.64 11.23
N GLU A 269 18.85 9.81 12.41
CA GLU A 269 20.02 10.66 12.69
C GLU A 269 21.34 9.86 12.78
N GLY A 270 21.33 8.63 12.27
CA GLY A 270 22.49 7.75 12.25
C GLY A 270 22.62 6.82 13.46
N LYS A 271 22.06 7.17 14.62
CA LYS A 271 22.05 6.33 15.84
C LYS A 271 20.68 6.18 16.48
N GLN A 272 19.81 7.12 16.23
CA GLN A 272 18.45 7.18 16.77
C GLN A 272 17.55 7.94 15.82
N TRP A 273 16.25 7.81 16.02
CA TRP A 273 15.26 8.62 15.33
C TRP A 273 15.16 10.01 15.95
N SER A 274 14.91 11.04 15.14
CA SER A 274 14.58 12.39 15.61
C SER A 274 13.30 12.39 16.45
N GLN A 275 13.03 13.47 17.18
CA GLN A 275 11.73 13.66 17.81
C GLN A 275 10.63 13.67 16.75
N PRO A 276 9.47 12.98 16.98
CA PRO A 276 8.33 13.03 16.09
C PRO A 276 7.84 14.47 15.91
N GLN A 277 7.71 14.91 14.66
CA GLN A 277 7.22 16.24 14.28
C GLN A 277 5.80 16.10 13.73
N ASN A 278 4.85 16.86 14.31
CA ASN A 278 3.46 16.85 13.87
C ASN A 278 3.33 17.32 12.42
N MET A 279 2.74 16.52 11.56
CA MET A 279 2.48 16.86 10.14
C MET A 279 1.27 17.80 10.03
N ARG A 280 1.38 19.02 10.60
CA ARG A 280 0.29 19.98 10.76
C ARG A 280 -0.45 20.33 9.48
N SER A 281 0.19 20.25 8.33
CA SER A 281 -0.42 20.53 7.03
C SER A 281 -1.22 19.34 6.49
N VAL A 282 -0.97 18.13 7.00
CA VAL A 282 -1.72 16.91 6.69
C VAL A 282 -2.87 16.72 7.66
N ASN A 283 -2.61 16.88 8.97
CA ASN A 283 -3.53 16.60 10.05
C ASN A 283 -4.70 17.59 10.12
N THR A 284 -5.88 17.10 10.51
CA THR A 284 -7.12 17.86 10.68
C THR A 284 -7.64 17.74 12.12
N GLU A 285 -8.83 18.25 12.41
CA GLU A 285 -9.52 18.05 13.68
C GLU A 285 -10.16 16.65 13.82
N PHE A 286 -10.05 15.84 12.77
CA PHE A 286 -10.59 14.49 12.71
C PHE A 286 -9.51 13.45 13.09
N TRP A 287 -9.71 12.22 12.69
CA TRP A 287 -8.79 11.11 12.90
C TRP A 287 -7.95 10.87 11.64
N GLU A 288 -6.64 10.91 11.76
CA GLU A 288 -5.67 10.55 10.71
C GLU A 288 -4.77 9.41 11.21
N SER A 289 -4.63 8.34 10.42
CA SER A 289 -3.85 7.16 10.79
C SER A 289 -3.41 6.33 9.59
N ASN A 290 -2.73 5.22 9.84
CA ASN A 290 -2.31 4.22 8.87
C ASN A 290 -1.53 4.82 7.69
N PRO A 291 -0.41 5.50 7.93
CA PRO A 291 0.40 6.09 6.88
C PRO A 291 1.06 5.01 6.00
N SER A 292 1.26 5.33 4.71
CA SER A 292 2.06 4.55 3.77
C SER A 292 2.76 5.47 2.79
N LEU A 293 4.09 5.46 2.79
CA LEU A 293 4.93 6.27 1.89
C LEU A 293 5.12 5.55 0.56
N SER A 294 5.01 6.29 -0.56
CA SER A 294 5.47 5.78 -1.85
C SER A 294 7.00 5.62 -1.85
N SER A 295 7.52 4.62 -2.57
CA SER A 295 8.96 4.32 -2.60
C SER A 295 9.80 5.47 -3.18
N ASP A 296 9.19 6.31 -4.02
CA ASP A 296 9.82 7.53 -4.57
C ASP A 296 9.77 8.74 -3.60
N GLY A 297 9.17 8.57 -2.41
CA GLY A 297 9.05 9.59 -1.37
C GLY A 297 8.13 10.78 -1.71
N LYS A 298 7.39 10.73 -2.84
CA LYS A 298 6.56 11.85 -3.29
C LYS A 298 5.19 11.91 -2.66
N TYR A 299 4.61 10.74 -2.32
CA TYR A 299 3.25 10.65 -1.82
C TYR A 299 3.18 9.95 -0.47
N LEU A 300 2.38 10.51 0.41
CA LEU A 300 1.92 9.86 1.64
C LEU A 300 0.46 9.49 1.46
N TYR A 301 0.17 8.19 1.53
CA TYR A 301 -1.18 7.63 1.62
C TYR A 301 -1.54 7.45 3.09
N PHE A 302 -2.80 7.65 3.44
CA PHE A 302 -3.25 7.53 4.84
C PHE A 302 -4.76 7.37 4.92
N SER A 303 -5.25 6.90 6.05
CA SER A 303 -6.67 6.82 6.38
C SER A 303 -7.11 8.06 7.14
N SER A 304 -8.28 8.62 6.81
CA SER A 304 -8.82 9.79 7.51
C SER A 304 -10.34 9.81 7.51
N SER A 305 -10.91 10.25 8.63
CA SER A 305 -12.35 10.51 8.78
C SER A 305 -12.74 11.98 8.50
N ARG A 306 -11.82 12.74 7.82
CA ARG A 306 -12.07 14.14 7.45
C ARG A 306 -13.29 14.31 6.55
N SER A 307 -13.90 15.49 6.63
CA SER A 307 -15.04 15.83 5.77
C SER A 307 -14.66 15.86 4.28
N GLY A 308 -15.64 15.58 3.42
CA GLY A 308 -15.47 15.55 1.97
C GLY A 308 -15.08 14.18 1.40
N GLY A 309 -15.12 13.13 2.21
CA GLY A 309 -14.95 11.73 1.79
C GLY A 309 -16.25 11.09 1.32
N PHE A 310 -16.18 9.80 1.01
CA PHE A 310 -17.31 8.95 0.59
C PHE A 310 -17.99 8.26 1.77
N GLY A 311 -17.21 7.94 2.83
CA GLY A 311 -17.65 7.11 3.92
C GLY A 311 -17.29 7.64 5.31
N LYS A 312 -17.26 6.73 6.26
CA LYS A 312 -16.89 7.05 7.66
C LYS A 312 -15.40 7.33 7.78
N THR A 313 -14.61 6.55 7.08
CA THR A 313 -13.16 6.69 6.99
C THR A 313 -12.75 6.30 5.57
N ASP A 314 -11.98 7.15 4.93
CA ASP A 314 -11.53 6.97 3.55
C ASP A 314 -10.02 6.95 3.47
N ILE A 315 -9.51 6.39 2.37
CA ILE A 315 -8.10 6.48 2.00
C ILE A 315 -7.87 7.76 1.20
N TRP A 316 -6.90 8.53 1.66
CA TRP A 316 -6.44 9.78 1.09
C TRP A 316 -4.97 9.69 0.71
N ARG A 317 -4.52 10.58 -0.17
CA ARG A 317 -3.11 10.78 -0.43
C ARG A 317 -2.77 12.27 -0.44
N VAL A 318 -1.50 12.59 -0.16
CA VAL A 318 -0.98 13.94 -0.23
C VAL A 318 0.43 13.93 -0.80
N GLN A 319 0.74 14.89 -1.66
CA GLN A 319 2.10 15.10 -2.15
C GLN A 319 2.92 15.82 -1.09
N ILE A 320 4.10 15.27 -0.75
CA ILE A 320 5.01 15.81 0.27
C ILE A 320 6.41 16.07 -0.30
N ASP A 321 7.14 16.99 0.34
CA ASP A 321 8.58 17.17 0.12
C ASP A 321 9.40 16.24 1.04
N SER A 322 10.72 16.26 0.90
CA SER A 322 11.66 15.47 1.72
C SER A 322 11.66 15.81 3.22
N LYS A 323 10.96 16.85 3.65
CA LYS A 323 10.78 17.25 5.05
C LYS A 323 9.39 16.92 5.58
N GLY A 324 8.54 16.30 4.74
CA GLY A 324 7.16 15.97 5.08
C GLY A 324 6.17 17.14 4.98
N ASN A 325 6.56 18.27 4.37
CA ASN A 325 5.62 19.37 4.13
C ASN A 325 4.75 19.06 2.91
N THR A 326 3.47 19.41 2.99
CA THR A 326 2.54 19.22 1.88
C THR A 326 2.83 20.18 0.72
N MET A 327 2.88 19.62 -0.48
CA MET A 327 3.05 20.38 -1.72
C MET A 327 1.71 20.78 -2.34
N LYS A 328 0.65 20.05 -2.04
CA LYS A 328 -0.74 20.24 -2.49
C LYS A 328 -1.70 19.78 -1.41
N PRO A 329 -2.98 20.19 -1.44
CA PRO A 329 -4.01 19.63 -0.59
C PRO A 329 -4.12 18.10 -0.72
N ALA A 330 -4.55 17.43 0.35
CA ALA A 330 -4.82 16.00 0.31
C ALA A 330 -5.96 15.68 -0.67
N GLU A 331 -5.81 14.58 -1.41
CA GLU A 331 -6.75 14.09 -2.41
C GLU A 331 -7.38 12.78 -1.93
N ASN A 332 -8.71 12.68 -2.02
CA ASN A 332 -9.43 11.41 -1.80
C ASN A 332 -9.21 10.48 -2.99
N LEU A 333 -8.99 9.18 -2.76
CA LEU A 333 -8.73 8.24 -3.85
C LEU A 333 -9.96 7.91 -4.72
N GLY A 334 -11.12 8.44 -4.37
CA GLY A 334 -12.35 8.33 -5.16
C GLY A 334 -13.15 7.06 -4.89
N GLY A 335 -14.40 7.06 -5.37
CA GLY A 335 -15.41 6.03 -5.05
C GLY A 335 -15.18 4.64 -5.65
N LYS A 336 -14.07 4.39 -6.36
CA LYS A 336 -13.66 3.03 -6.71
C LYS A 336 -12.92 2.35 -5.56
N VAL A 337 -12.05 3.10 -4.85
CA VAL A 337 -11.30 2.63 -3.69
C VAL A 337 -12.14 2.81 -2.44
N ASN A 338 -12.66 4.02 -2.23
CA ASN A 338 -13.43 4.37 -1.04
C ASN A 338 -14.92 4.07 -1.21
N THR A 339 -15.55 3.63 -0.12
CA THR A 339 -16.94 3.23 -0.05
C THR A 339 -17.70 4.08 0.99
N PRO A 340 -19.03 3.99 1.12
CA PRO A 340 -19.77 4.64 2.22
C PRO A 340 -19.43 4.14 3.63
N TYR A 341 -18.54 3.16 3.75
CA TYR A 341 -18.17 2.55 5.03
C TYR A 341 -16.76 2.96 5.47
N GLU A 342 -15.99 2.05 6.02
CA GLU A 342 -14.64 2.28 6.51
C GLU A 342 -13.65 1.62 5.56
N ASP A 343 -12.80 2.42 4.93
CA ASP A 343 -11.71 2.00 4.05
C ASP A 343 -10.41 2.51 4.69
N ILE A 344 -9.53 1.60 5.10
CA ILE A 344 -8.37 1.89 5.95
C ILE A 344 -7.13 1.10 5.57
N SER A 345 -6.02 1.38 6.28
CA SER A 345 -4.76 0.65 6.20
C SER A 345 -4.21 0.56 4.77
N PRO A 346 -4.08 1.68 4.04
CA PRO A 346 -3.45 1.67 2.73
C PRO A 346 -2.00 1.23 2.84
N PHE A 347 -1.56 0.40 1.91
CA PHE A 347 -0.17 0.08 1.66
C PHE A 347 0.10 0.25 0.17
N ILE A 348 0.81 1.31 -0.21
CA ILE A 348 1.30 1.48 -1.57
C ILE A 348 2.58 0.67 -1.74
N HIS A 349 2.55 -0.31 -2.64
CA HIS A 349 3.70 -1.14 -2.93
C HIS A 349 4.85 -0.30 -3.54
N PRO A 350 6.12 -0.70 -3.35
CA PRO A 350 7.27 -0.01 -3.95
C PRO A 350 7.26 0.17 -5.48
N ASP A 351 6.39 -0.54 -6.23
CA ASP A 351 6.14 -0.29 -7.65
C ASP A 351 5.39 1.03 -7.92
N CYS A 352 4.90 1.72 -6.89
CA CYS A 352 4.07 2.92 -6.94
C CYS A 352 2.76 2.77 -7.75
N LYS A 353 2.38 1.55 -8.12
CA LYS A 353 1.21 1.23 -8.97
C LYS A 353 0.18 0.35 -8.28
N THR A 354 0.58 -0.41 -7.28
CA THR A 354 -0.27 -1.39 -6.60
C THR A 354 -0.57 -0.93 -5.17
N LEU A 355 -1.85 -0.72 -4.88
CA LEU A 355 -2.36 -0.34 -3.56
C LEU A 355 -3.09 -1.53 -2.93
N TYR A 356 -2.65 -1.94 -1.75
CA TYR A 356 -3.38 -2.85 -0.87
C TYR A 356 -4.07 -2.05 0.23
N PHE A 357 -5.24 -2.48 0.66
CA PHE A 357 -5.99 -1.80 1.71
C PHE A 357 -7.04 -2.72 2.35
N ALA A 358 -7.58 -2.32 3.48
CA ALA A 358 -8.67 -3.01 4.16
C ALA A 358 -9.98 -2.23 4.02
N SER A 359 -11.10 -2.93 3.77
CA SER A 359 -12.40 -2.32 3.55
C SER A 359 -13.53 -3.12 4.20
N LYS A 360 -14.52 -2.40 4.75
CA LYS A 360 -15.83 -2.95 5.16
C LYS A 360 -16.90 -2.78 4.09
N GLY A 361 -16.60 -2.03 3.04
CA GLY A 361 -17.60 -1.58 2.08
C GLY A 361 -17.56 -2.30 0.74
N HIS A 362 -16.49 -2.99 0.39
CA HIS A 362 -16.42 -3.85 -0.79
C HIS A 362 -16.90 -5.27 -0.47
N PRO A 363 -17.34 -6.07 -1.48
CA PRO A 363 -17.76 -7.45 -1.27
C PRO A 363 -16.67 -8.30 -0.61
N GLY A 364 -16.98 -8.85 0.57
CA GLY A 364 -16.03 -9.55 1.41
C GLY A 364 -16.66 -10.65 2.26
N LEU A 365 -15.85 -11.30 3.09
CA LEU A 365 -16.27 -12.43 3.93
C LEU A 365 -16.63 -12.00 5.35
N GLY A 366 -16.07 -10.88 5.82
CA GLY A 366 -16.18 -10.52 7.24
C GLY A 366 -16.38 -9.04 7.51
N SER A 367 -15.70 -8.58 8.56
CA SER A 367 -15.72 -7.17 8.98
C SER A 367 -14.83 -6.33 8.07
N TYR A 368 -13.51 -6.46 8.19
CA TYR A 368 -12.56 -5.89 7.26
C TYR A 368 -11.92 -6.99 6.43
N ASP A 369 -11.98 -6.83 5.14
CA ASP A 369 -11.29 -7.70 4.17
C ASP A 369 -10.17 -6.94 3.47
N LEU A 370 -9.13 -7.64 3.04
CA LEU A 370 -7.99 -7.11 2.30
C LEU A 370 -8.29 -7.10 0.80
N PHE A 371 -7.97 -5.97 0.18
CA PHE A 371 -8.18 -5.72 -1.24
C PHE A 371 -6.90 -5.22 -1.91
N VAL A 372 -6.83 -5.37 -3.23
CA VAL A 372 -5.81 -4.78 -4.08
C VAL A 372 -6.45 -3.99 -5.22
N ALA A 373 -5.93 -2.78 -5.48
CA ALA A 373 -6.26 -1.96 -6.64
C ALA A 373 -4.97 -1.55 -7.36
N LYS A 374 -5.04 -1.33 -8.67
CA LYS A 374 -3.89 -0.93 -9.49
C LYS A 374 -4.17 0.37 -10.24
N THR A 375 -3.12 1.14 -10.49
CA THR A 375 -3.13 2.39 -11.26
C THR A 375 -2.11 2.33 -12.39
N GLU A 376 -2.41 3.05 -13.50
CA GLU A 376 -1.48 3.25 -14.62
C GLU A 376 -1.18 4.73 -14.85
N ASP A 377 -1.72 5.62 -13.99
CA ASP A 377 -1.67 7.07 -14.15
C ASP A 377 -1.22 7.79 -12.87
N GLU A 378 -0.19 7.24 -12.20
CA GLU A 378 0.38 7.78 -10.94
C GLU A 378 -0.66 7.94 -9.82
N GLY A 379 -1.64 7.04 -9.76
CA GLY A 379 -2.67 7.04 -8.72
C GLY A 379 -3.78 8.07 -8.90
N ARG A 380 -3.95 8.65 -10.09
CA ARG A 380 -5.10 9.54 -10.39
C ARG A 380 -6.38 8.74 -10.53
N THR A 381 -6.27 7.56 -11.13
CA THR A 381 -7.39 6.62 -11.21
C THR A 381 -6.96 5.22 -10.79
N TRP A 382 -7.91 4.46 -10.25
CA TRP A 382 -7.68 3.11 -9.74
C TRP A 382 -8.58 2.10 -10.45
N SER A 383 -8.09 0.87 -10.58
CA SER A 383 -8.92 -0.26 -11.02
C SER A 383 -10.04 -0.55 -10.01
N LYS A 384 -11.04 -1.35 -10.39
CA LYS A 384 -11.96 -1.95 -9.41
C LYS A 384 -11.15 -2.81 -8.44
N PRO A 385 -11.31 -2.63 -7.12
CA PRO A 385 -10.59 -3.44 -6.14
C PRO A 385 -10.92 -4.93 -6.25
N LYS A 386 -9.90 -5.76 -6.10
CA LYS A 386 -10.01 -7.21 -6.05
C LYS A 386 -9.76 -7.69 -4.63
N ASN A 387 -10.68 -8.48 -4.08
CA ASN A 387 -10.53 -9.14 -2.79
C ASN A 387 -9.41 -10.18 -2.87
N LEU A 388 -8.58 -10.32 -1.82
CA LEU A 388 -7.45 -11.26 -1.81
C LEU A 388 -7.90 -12.72 -1.72
N GLY A 389 -9.16 -12.98 -1.39
CA GLY A 389 -9.79 -14.29 -1.39
C GLY A 389 -9.68 -15.04 -0.06
N TYR A 390 -10.46 -16.12 0.05
CA TYR A 390 -10.43 -17.02 1.20
C TYR A 390 -9.28 -18.04 1.05
N PRO A 391 -8.53 -18.39 2.11
CA PRO A 391 -8.68 -17.97 3.50
C PRO A 391 -7.72 -16.84 3.95
N ILE A 392 -7.23 -15.99 3.03
CA ILE A 392 -6.52 -14.75 3.42
C ILE A 392 -7.50 -13.85 4.16
N ASN A 393 -8.65 -13.61 3.54
CA ASN A 393 -9.80 -12.98 4.18
C ASN A 393 -10.71 -14.04 4.81
N THR A 394 -11.26 -13.72 5.98
CA THR A 394 -12.08 -14.62 6.78
C THR A 394 -13.34 -13.90 7.29
N LEU A 395 -14.11 -14.53 8.19
CA LEU A 395 -15.18 -13.86 8.91
C LEU A 395 -14.67 -12.75 9.87
N GLY A 396 -13.38 -12.79 10.19
CA GLY A 396 -12.73 -11.89 11.12
C GLY A 396 -12.44 -10.50 10.57
N GLU A 397 -11.37 -9.91 11.07
CA GLU A 397 -10.84 -8.62 10.65
C GLU A 397 -9.40 -8.79 10.18
N GLU A 398 -9.19 -8.61 8.89
CA GLU A 398 -7.85 -8.61 8.30
C GLU A 398 -7.45 -7.18 7.96
N ARG A 399 -6.32 -6.72 8.51
CA ARG A 399 -5.80 -5.35 8.36
C ARG A 399 -4.29 -5.35 8.21
N SER A 400 -3.74 -4.17 7.92
CA SER A 400 -2.29 -3.90 7.98
C SER A 400 -1.43 -4.86 7.16
N LEU A 401 -1.87 -5.19 5.93
CA LEU A 401 -1.07 -5.94 4.99
C LEU A 401 0.06 -5.08 4.43
N ILE A 402 1.27 -5.64 4.39
CA ILE A 402 2.39 -5.14 3.60
C ILE A 402 2.90 -6.22 2.66
N VAL A 403 3.59 -5.80 1.60
CA VAL A 403 4.19 -6.70 0.61
C VAL A 403 5.63 -6.25 0.36
N ASN A 404 6.56 -7.19 0.30
CA ASN A 404 7.96 -6.89 0.02
C ASN A 404 8.15 -6.38 -1.43
N ALA A 405 9.30 -5.76 -1.70
CA ALA A 405 9.60 -5.16 -3.01
C ALA A 405 9.53 -6.17 -4.18
N LYS A 406 9.88 -7.42 -3.93
CA LYS A 406 9.80 -8.51 -4.90
C LYS A 406 8.35 -8.94 -5.21
N GLY A 407 7.40 -8.65 -4.32
CA GLY A 407 5.99 -8.99 -4.50
C GLY A 407 5.65 -10.46 -4.23
N ASP A 408 6.54 -11.21 -3.60
CA ASP A 408 6.34 -12.63 -3.30
C ASP A 408 5.98 -12.91 -1.84
N LEU A 409 6.38 -12.04 -0.90
CA LEU A 409 6.07 -12.16 0.52
C LEU A 409 5.15 -11.04 0.97
N ALA A 410 3.99 -11.41 1.50
CA ALA A 410 3.12 -10.51 2.26
C ALA A 410 3.24 -10.78 3.75
N MET A 411 3.13 -9.73 4.57
CA MET A 411 3.00 -9.82 6.03
C MET A 411 1.71 -9.13 6.47
N PHE A 412 1.05 -9.71 7.45
CA PHE A 412 -0.20 -9.19 7.99
C PHE A 412 -0.37 -9.61 9.45
N SER A 413 -1.30 -8.98 10.14
CA SER A 413 -1.63 -9.32 11.52
C SER A 413 -2.89 -10.16 11.58
N SER A 414 -2.87 -11.25 12.35
CA SER A 414 -4.00 -12.16 12.49
C SER A 414 -4.07 -12.77 13.89
N SER A 415 -5.28 -12.97 14.37
CA SER A 415 -5.58 -13.69 15.63
C SER A 415 -5.98 -15.16 15.41
N SER A 416 -5.67 -15.74 14.25
CA SER A 416 -6.20 -17.04 13.79
C SER A 416 -5.85 -18.25 14.67
N THR A 417 -4.81 -18.18 15.49
CA THR A 417 -4.33 -19.33 16.28
C THR A 417 -4.38 -19.13 17.80
N LYS A 418 -4.55 -17.91 18.27
CA LYS A 418 -4.57 -17.52 19.68
C LYS A 418 -5.57 -16.37 19.92
N ARG A 419 -5.65 -15.88 21.15
CA ARG A 419 -6.43 -14.68 21.48
C ARG A 419 -5.71 -13.39 21.15
N ASP A 420 -4.43 -13.46 20.74
CA ASP A 420 -3.53 -12.35 20.52
C ASP A 420 -3.34 -12.13 19.03
N LEU A 421 -3.10 -10.91 18.59
CA LEU A 421 -2.70 -10.57 17.24
C LEU A 421 -1.22 -10.86 17.05
N ASP A 422 -0.89 -11.71 16.10
CA ASP A 422 0.48 -12.05 15.72
C ASP A 422 0.75 -11.65 14.28
N ILE A 423 2.01 -11.32 13.94
CA ILE A 423 2.44 -11.05 12.57
C ILE A 423 2.86 -12.35 11.89
N TYR A 424 2.24 -12.63 10.75
CA TYR A 424 2.53 -13.77 9.88
C TYR A 424 2.94 -13.31 8.48
N GLY A 425 3.78 -14.12 7.84
CA GLY A 425 4.14 -13.98 6.44
C GLY A 425 3.53 -15.09 5.59
N PHE A 426 3.13 -14.76 4.36
CA PHE A 426 2.63 -15.73 3.38
C PHE A 426 2.99 -15.31 1.95
N GLU A 427 2.99 -16.26 1.03
CA GLU A 427 3.17 -15.99 -0.39
C GLU A 427 1.87 -15.50 -1.02
N LEU A 428 1.92 -14.36 -1.71
CA LEU A 428 0.75 -13.81 -2.40
C LEU A 428 0.30 -14.70 -3.56
N PRO A 429 -1.02 -14.89 -3.74
CA PRO A 429 -1.57 -15.48 -4.94
C PRO A 429 -1.15 -14.69 -6.20
N PRO A 430 -0.83 -15.36 -7.32
CA PRO A 430 -0.33 -14.70 -8.54
C PRO A 430 -1.21 -13.56 -9.05
N GLU A 431 -2.54 -13.70 -8.89
CA GLU A 431 -3.54 -12.76 -9.41
C GLU A 431 -3.60 -11.43 -8.66
N VAL A 432 -2.96 -11.35 -7.49
CA VAL A 432 -2.93 -10.16 -6.64
C VAL A 432 -1.51 -9.67 -6.40
N LYS A 433 -0.50 -10.25 -7.06
CA LYS A 433 0.90 -9.80 -6.99
C LYS A 433 1.07 -8.41 -7.63
N PRO A 434 1.95 -7.57 -7.05
CA PRO A 434 2.36 -6.31 -7.67
C PRO A 434 3.36 -6.55 -8.81
N VAL A 435 3.84 -5.48 -9.41
CA VAL A 435 5.00 -5.55 -10.30
C VAL A 435 6.25 -5.75 -9.44
N THR A 436 7.07 -6.74 -9.79
CA THR A 436 8.35 -6.96 -9.10
C THR A 436 9.27 -5.77 -9.30
N VAL A 437 9.83 -5.25 -8.21
CA VAL A 437 10.85 -4.22 -8.24
C VAL A 437 12.11 -4.72 -7.55
N THR A 438 13.26 -4.22 -8.01
CA THR A 438 14.53 -4.31 -7.30
C THR A 438 14.92 -2.93 -6.79
N TYR A 439 15.97 -2.84 -5.99
CA TYR A 439 16.45 -1.55 -5.55
C TYR A 439 17.88 -1.30 -6.00
N VAL A 440 18.11 -0.05 -6.41
CA VAL A 440 19.42 0.48 -6.76
C VAL A 440 19.89 1.32 -5.60
N LYS A 441 21.06 0.99 -5.03
CA LYS A 441 21.62 1.72 -3.91
C LYS A 441 23.10 2.01 -4.10
N GLY A 442 23.57 3.05 -3.45
CA GLY A 442 24.98 3.44 -3.45
C GLY A 442 25.18 4.76 -2.78
N TYR A 443 26.31 5.38 -3.05
CA TYR A 443 26.63 6.70 -2.54
C TYR A 443 27.32 7.55 -3.60
N ILE A 444 27.15 8.85 -3.46
CA ILE A 444 27.76 9.85 -4.31
C ILE A 444 28.94 10.47 -3.56
N TYR A 445 30.08 10.63 -4.25
CA TYR A 445 31.30 11.13 -3.63
C TYR A 445 32.15 11.94 -4.60
N ASP A 446 32.98 12.83 -4.06
CA ASP A 446 33.99 13.56 -4.81
C ASP A 446 35.09 12.58 -5.25
N SER A 447 35.34 12.51 -6.56
CA SER A 447 36.29 11.55 -7.16
C SER A 447 37.75 11.76 -6.75
N LYS A 448 38.11 12.94 -6.17
CA LYS A 448 39.45 13.29 -5.73
C LYS A 448 39.64 13.13 -4.22
N THR A 449 38.65 13.59 -3.44
CA THR A 449 38.74 13.63 -1.99
C THR A 449 38.08 12.44 -1.31
N ASN A 450 37.22 11.69 -2.02
CA ASN A 450 36.32 10.67 -1.50
C ASN A 450 35.28 11.19 -0.49
N GLU A 451 35.11 12.51 -0.38
CA GLU A 451 34.10 13.11 0.47
C GLU A 451 32.70 12.75 -0.04
N ARG A 452 31.78 12.43 0.87
CA ARG A 452 30.38 12.12 0.56
C ARG A 452 29.63 13.39 0.16
N LEU A 453 28.83 13.29 -0.91
CA LEU A 453 28.22 14.45 -1.52
C LEU A 453 26.70 14.31 -1.56
N LYS A 454 26.00 15.36 -1.11
CA LYS A 454 24.60 15.57 -1.49
C LYS A 454 24.55 16.01 -2.95
N ALA A 455 23.81 15.27 -3.78
CA ALA A 455 23.63 15.57 -5.19
C ALA A 455 22.21 15.23 -5.64
N LYS A 456 21.76 15.88 -6.71
CA LYS A 456 20.47 15.58 -7.35
C LYS A 456 20.63 14.31 -8.17
N CYS A 457 19.70 13.36 -7.96
CA CYS A 457 19.61 12.08 -8.64
C CYS A 457 18.35 12.04 -9.50
N GLU A 458 18.48 11.79 -10.79
CA GLU A 458 17.35 11.62 -11.70
C GLU A 458 17.53 10.31 -12.48
N MET A 459 16.50 9.46 -12.48
CA MET A 459 16.50 8.25 -13.31
C MET A 459 15.34 8.30 -14.31
N LEU A 460 15.64 7.90 -15.54
CA LEU A 460 14.66 7.85 -16.63
C LEU A 460 14.58 6.42 -17.15
N ASP A 461 13.38 5.96 -17.41
CA ASP A 461 13.11 4.76 -18.20
C ASP A 461 13.50 5.08 -19.65
N ILE A 462 14.43 4.33 -20.24
CA ILE A 462 14.96 4.64 -21.57
C ILE A 462 13.92 4.44 -22.66
N GLU A 463 13.06 3.43 -22.53
CA GLU A 463 12.05 3.10 -23.53
C GLU A 463 10.93 4.17 -23.57
N SER A 464 10.40 4.56 -22.41
CA SER A 464 9.30 5.54 -22.33
C SER A 464 9.77 7.00 -22.30
N GLY A 465 11.04 7.24 -21.93
CA GLY A 465 11.58 8.59 -21.64
C GLY A 465 11.01 9.22 -20.37
N GLU A 466 10.25 8.47 -19.58
CA GLU A 466 9.62 8.95 -18.35
C GLU A 466 10.65 9.05 -17.22
N LYS A 467 10.61 10.18 -16.49
CA LYS A 467 11.40 10.35 -15.29
C LYS A 467 10.76 9.58 -14.12
N VAL A 468 11.38 8.46 -13.73
CA VAL A 468 10.90 7.57 -12.67
C VAL A 468 11.44 7.94 -11.30
N VAL A 469 12.60 8.62 -11.22
CA VAL A 469 13.22 9.08 -9.97
C VAL A 469 13.64 10.55 -10.08
N ASP A 470 13.33 11.35 -9.04
CA ASP A 470 13.79 12.74 -8.87
C ASP A 470 13.96 12.98 -7.37
N MET A 471 15.20 12.86 -6.86
CA MET A 471 15.52 12.96 -5.43
C MET A 471 16.91 13.55 -5.19
N PHE A 472 17.26 13.75 -3.94
CA PHE A 472 18.63 14.06 -3.52
C PHE A 472 19.21 12.90 -2.72
N SER A 473 20.53 12.65 -2.87
CA SER A 473 21.26 11.77 -1.96
C SER A 473 21.38 12.40 -0.57
N GLY A 474 21.70 11.58 0.43
CA GLY A 474 21.81 11.97 1.83
C GLY A 474 22.79 13.13 2.06
N ASP A 475 22.41 14.04 2.95
CA ASP A 475 23.17 15.28 3.24
C ASP A 475 24.59 15.01 3.78
N LYS A 476 24.78 13.94 4.57
CA LYS A 476 26.03 13.65 5.28
C LYS A 476 26.77 12.43 4.73
N ASP A 477 26.03 11.43 4.29
CA ASP A 477 26.54 10.12 3.87
C ASP A 477 26.58 9.95 2.34
N GLY A 478 25.95 10.88 1.61
CA GLY A 478 25.85 10.83 0.15
C GLY A 478 25.06 9.62 -0.36
N GLU A 479 24.45 8.83 0.51
CA GLU A 479 23.75 7.60 0.15
C GLU A 479 22.44 7.88 -0.57
N TYR A 480 22.07 6.96 -1.47
CA TYR A 480 20.76 6.92 -2.10
C TYR A 480 20.29 5.48 -2.23
N MET A 481 18.98 5.29 -2.18
CA MET A 481 18.31 4.04 -2.51
C MET A 481 16.98 4.32 -3.19
N VAL A 482 16.69 3.60 -4.27
CA VAL A 482 15.46 3.72 -5.05
C VAL A 482 14.97 2.33 -5.45
N CYS A 483 13.65 2.16 -5.49
CA CYS A 483 13.02 0.96 -6.01
C CYS A 483 12.64 1.18 -7.47
N LEU A 484 13.04 0.26 -8.35
CA LEU A 484 12.77 0.32 -9.78
C LEU A 484 12.17 -1.00 -10.28
N PRO A 485 11.17 -0.96 -11.18
CA PRO A 485 10.71 -2.14 -11.91
C PRO A 485 11.87 -2.87 -12.58
N ILE A 486 11.85 -4.20 -12.52
CA ILE A 486 12.78 -5.05 -13.27
C ILE A 486 12.37 -5.12 -14.75
N ASP A 487 13.20 -5.77 -15.57
CA ASP A 487 13.01 -5.97 -17.02
C ASP A 487 12.97 -4.68 -17.85
N LYS A 488 13.72 -3.66 -17.39
CA LYS A 488 13.85 -2.36 -18.02
C LYS A 488 15.29 -1.83 -18.02
N ASP A 489 15.55 -0.91 -18.94
CA ASP A 489 16.80 -0.17 -19.05
C ASP A 489 16.60 1.26 -18.55
N TYR A 490 17.55 1.76 -17.77
CA TYR A 490 17.48 3.07 -17.14
C TYR A 490 18.68 3.94 -17.43
N ALA A 491 18.44 5.25 -17.60
CA ALA A 491 19.46 6.28 -17.60
C ALA A 491 19.51 6.95 -16.23
N PHE A 492 20.65 6.92 -15.57
CA PHE A 492 20.89 7.56 -14.28
C PHE A 492 21.74 8.81 -14.44
N ASN A 493 21.17 9.97 -14.10
CA ASN A 493 21.83 11.25 -14.15
C ASN A 493 22.03 11.80 -12.74
N VAL A 494 23.24 12.25 -12.42
CA VAL A 494 23.56 12.86 -11.13
C VAL A 494 24.21 14.22 -11.36
N SER A 495 23.72 15.24 -10.67
CA SER A 495 24.19 16.61 -10.81
C SER A 495 24.38 17.31 -9.45
N ARG A 496 25.42 18.14 -9.38
CA ARG A 496 25.71 19.00 -8.23
C ARG A 496 26.44 20.27 -8.71
N GLU A 497 26.14 21.40 -8.10
CA GLU A 497 26.85 22.66 -8.37
C GLU A 497 28.36 22.50 -8.06
N GLY A 498 29.22 22.99 -8.97
CA GLY A 498 30.66 22.88 -8.88
C GLY A 498 31.24 21.54 -9.38
N TYR A 499 30.41 20.62 -9.83
CA TYR A 499 30.79 19.31 -10.37
C TYR A 499 30.29 19.11 -11.78
N LEU A 500 31.02 18.29 -12.57
CA LEU A 500 30.51 17.76 -13.83
C LEU A 500 29.34 16.82 -13.56
N PHE A 501 28.31 16.85 -14.39
CA PHE A 501 27.23 15.88 -14.26
C PHE A 501 27.71 14.47 -14.63
N TYR A 502 27.15 13.50 -13.95
CA TYR A 502 27.39 12.08 -14.23
C TYR A 502 26.18 11.50 -14.96
N SER A 503 26.43 10.67 -15.97
CA SER A 503 25.39 9.94 -16.70
C SER A 503 25.84 8.51 -16.91
N GLU A 504 24.97 7.56 -16.60
CA GLU A 504 25.20 6.12 -16.72
C GLU A 504 23.95 5.41 -17.20
N ASN A 505 24.08 4.46 -18.12
CA ASN A 505 23.04 3.48 -18.45
C ASN A 505 23.25 2.21 -17.66
N PHE A 506 22.17 1.64 -17.16
CA PHE A 506 22.20 0.32 -16.58
C PHE A 506 20.92 -0.45 -16.92
N SER A 507 21.06 -1.77 -16.97
CA SER A 507 19.96 -2.68 -17.29
C SER A 507 19.56 -3.46 -16.04
N LEU A 508 18.27 -3.54 -15.80
CA LEU A 508 17.66 -4.43 -14.82
C LEU A 508 16.94 -5.60 -15.49
N THR A 509 17.31 -5.90 -16.77
CA THR A 509 16.77 -7.03 -17.51
C THR A 509 17.52 -8.31 -17.17
N ASN A 510 16.79 -9.44 -17.13
CA ASN A 510 17.36 -10.78 -16.89
C ASN A 510 18.23 -10.88 -15.62
N LEU A 511 17.85 -10.20 -14.55
CA LEU A 511 18.54 -10.32 -13.27
C LEU A 511 18.41 -11.75 -12.73
N GLU A 512 19.53 -12.40 -12.43
CA GLU A 512 19.54 -13.74 -11.82
C GLU A 512 19.03 -13.68 -10.38
N HIS A 513 19.32 -12.57 -9.68
CA HIS A 513 18.99 -12.34 -8.27
C HIS A 513 18.33 -10.96 -8.07
N PRO A 514 17.04 -10.78 -8.45
CA PRO A 514 16.34 -9.50 -8.30
C PRO A 514 16.13 -9.09 -6.84
N GLU A 515 16.32 -10.02 -5.88
CA GLU A 515 16.31 -9.77 -4.44
C GLU A 515 17.58 -9.08 -3.94
N GLU A 516 18.69 -9.16 -4.68
CA GLU A 516 19.92 -8.46 -4.34
C GLU A 516 19.91 -7.03 -4.88
N PRO A 517 20.44 -6.05 -4.11
CA PRO A 517 20.49 -4.67 -4.56
C PRO A 517 21.48 -4.48 -5.71
N TYR A 518 21.08 -3.70 -6.70
CA TYR A 518 22.01 -3.21 -7.70
C TYR A 518 22.88 -2.08 -7.11
N ILE A 519 24.17 -2.35 -6.90
CA ILE A 519 25.08 -1.41 -6.23
C ILE A 519 25.75 -0.49 -7.24
N MET A 520 25.56 0.83 -7.11
CA MET A 520 26.17 1.83 -7.98
C MET A 520 26.70 3.02 -7.16
N ASN A 521 28.03 3.11 -7.01
CA ASN A 521 28.68 4.23 -6.35
C ASN A 521 29.14 5.26 -7.40
N ILE A 522 28.77 6.53 -7.21
CA ILE A 522 28.90 7.58 -8.23
C ILE A 522 30.04 8.55 -7.88
N PRO A 523 31.14 8.54 -8.62
CA PRO A 523 32.21 9.52 -8.50
C PRO A 523 31.85 10.81 -9.27
N LEU A 524 31.60 11.91 -8.59
CA LEU A 524 31.46 13.21 -9.24
C LEU A 524 32.83 13.89 -9.39
N GLN A 525 33.11 14.41 -10.57
CA GLN A 525 34.34 15.13 -10.86
C GLN A 525 34.15 16.62 -10.67
N PRO A 526 34.98 17.33 -9.87
CA PRO A 526 34.95 18.79 -9.82
C PRO A 526 35.16 19.40 -11.20
N ILE A 527 34.53 20.55 -11.47
CA ILE A 527 34.68 21.29 -12.73
C ILE A 527 36.09 21.87 -12.80
N GLU A 528 36.92 21.34 -13.69
CA GLU A 528 38.26 21.82 -13.93
C GLU A 528 38.58 21.81 -15.42
N LYS A 529 39.46 22.72 -15.85
CA LYS A 529 39.95 22.74 -17.24
C LYS A 529 40.60 21.43 -17.61
N GLY A 530 40.21 20.87 -18.75
CA GLY A 530 40.78 19.64 -19.31
C GLY A 530 40.04 18.37 -18.90
N VAL A 531 39.11 18.45 -17.95
CA VAL A 531 38.30 17.27 -17.55
C VAL A 531 37.28 16.95 -18.64
N THR A 532 37.04 15.65 -18.85
CA THR A 532 36.18 15.12 -19.91
C THR A 532 35.01 14.33 -19.30
N VAL A 533 33.83 14.48 -19.87
CA VAL A 533 32.62 13.70 -19.53
C VAL A 533 32.21 12.87 -20.74
N VAL A 534 32.08 11.57 -20.55
CA VAL A 534 31.51 10.68 -21.57
C VAL A 534 29.98 10.78 -21.50
N LEU A 535 29.35 11.09 -22.64
CA LEU A 535 27.91 11.13 -22.80
C LEU A 535 27.42 9.73 -23.23
N LYS A 536 26.98 8.92 -22.29
CA LYS A 536 26.68 7.49 -22.50
C LYS A 536 25.37 7.25 -23.24
N ASN A 537 24.46 8.22 -23.21
CA ASN A 537 23.13 8.14 -23.82
C ASN A 537 23.04 8.91 -25.15
N ILE A 538 24.12 8.96 -25.94
CA ILE A 538 24.11 9.54 -27.26
C ILE A 538 24.19 8.42 -28.30
N PHE A 539 23.09 8.22 -29.00
CA PHE A 539 22.92 7.14 -29.97
C PHE A 539 22.80 7.69 -31.37
N PHE A 540 23.45 7.00 -32.31
CA PHE A 540 23.40 7.31 -33.73
C PHE A 540 22.88 6.10 -34.51
N LYS A 541 22.30 6.35 -35.69
CA LYS A 541 22.02 5.25 -36.63
C LYS A 541 23.31 4.59 -37.04
N THR A 542 23.27 3.31 -37.38
CA THR A 542 24.44 2.57 -37.90
C THR A 542 25.03 3.28 -39.10
N ASP A 543 26.35 3.44 -39.12
CA ASP A 543 27.11 4.16 -40.16
C ASP A 543 26.60 5.57 -40.48
N SER A 544 25.96 6.23 -39.49
CA SER A 544 25.38 7.56 -39.62
C SER A 544 25.84 8.48 -38.48
N TYR A 545 25.64 9.76 -38.70
CA TYR A 545 25.77 10.81 -37.72
C TYR A 545 24.41 11.44 -37.34
N ASP A 546 23.28 10.82 -37.75
CA ASP A 546 21.96 11.23 -37.36
C ASP A 546 21.70 10.77 -35.93
N LEU A 547 21.36 11.73 -35.05
CA LEU A 547 20.98 11.47 -33.66
C LEU A 547 19.66 10.68 -33.61
N LEU A 548 19.61 9.65 -32.78
CA LEU A 548 18.37 8.97 -32.47
C LEU A 548 17.56 9.77 -31.39
N PRO A 549 16.23 9.63 -31.37
CA PRO A 549 15.37 10.35 -30.42
C PRO A 549 15.79 10.23 -28.95
N ASP A 550 16.26 9.06 -28.53
CA ASP A 550 16.69 8.74 -27.16
C ASP A 550 17.89 9.61 -26.73
N SER A 551 18.68 10.14 -27.66
CA SER A 551 19.80 11.03 -27.37
C SER A 551 19.37 12.42 -26.87
N TYR A 552 18.16 12.86 -27.20
CA TYR A 552 17.73 14.22 -26.88
C TYR A 552 17.53 14.46 -25.39
N THR A 553 17.25 13.43 -24.61
CA THR A 553 17.16 13.52 -23.15
C THR A 553 18.52 13.87 -22.54
N GLU A 554 19.57 13.16 -22.91
CA GLU A 554 20.95 13.44 -22.46
C GLU A 554 21.43 14.81 -22.95
N LEU A 555 21.18 15.15 -24.21
CA LEU A 555 21.55 16.45 -24.77
C LEU A 555 20.81 17.60 -24.09
N GLY A 556 19.55 17.41 -23.67
CA GLY A 556 18.81 18.37 -22.85
C GLY A 556 19.51 18.66 -21.53
N LYS A 557 20.08 17.64 -20.88
CA LYS A 557 20.88 17.80 -19.65
C LYS A 557 22.17 18.59 -19.90
N VAL A 558 22.84 18.37 -21.03
CA VAL A 558 24.00 19.19 -21.41
C VAL A 558 23.60 20.65 -21.59
N VAL A 559 22.44 20.93 -22.20
CA VAL A 559 21.91 22.30 -22.34
C VAL A 559 21.64 22.94 -20.96
N GLU A 560 20.93 22.25 -20.08
CA GLU A 560 20.67 22.70 -18.70
C GLU A 560 21.98 23.00 -17.97
N TYR A 561 22.94 22.07 -18.05
CA TYR A 561 24.24 22.19 -17.44
C TYR A 561 25.05 23.40 -17.98
N MET A 562 25.07 23.60 -19.30
CA MET A 562 25.72 24.75 -19.94
C MET A 562 25.04 26.08 -19.54
N ASN A 563 23.72 26.10 -19.37
CA ASN A 563 22.98 27.28 -18.92
C ASN A 563 23.27 27.61 -17.44
N ALA A 564 23.41 26.59 -16.59
CA ALA A 564 23.80 26.77 -15.19
C ALA A 564 25.27 27.27 -15.04
N ASN A 565 26.12 27.02 -16.04
CA ASN A 565 27.53 27.42 -16.07
C ASN A 565 27.82 28.37 -17.26
N PRO A 566 27.34 29.62 -17.25
CA PRO A 566 27.32 30.48 -18.45
C PRO A 566 28.70 30.88 -18.99
N LYS A 567 29.75 30.81 -18.19
CA LYS A 567 31.13 31.13 -18.63
C LYS A 567 31.89 29.91 -19.17
N MET A 568 31.41 28.71 -18.91
CA MET A 568 32.07 27.48 -19.32
C MET A 568 32.07 27.32 -20.84
N LYS A 569 33.21 26.88 -21.39
CA LYS A 569 33.36 26.50 -22.80
C LYS A 569 33.71 25.02 -22.87
N ILE A 570 33.12 24.31 -23.81
CA ILE A 570 33.33 22.88 -24.01
C ILE A 570 33.73 22.54 -25.45
N GLU A 571 34.45 21.45 -25.62
CA GLU A 571 34.72 20.79 -26.90
C GLU A 571 33.97 19.46 -26.94
N ILE A 572 33.19 19.23 -27.99
CA ILE A 572 32.49 17.96 -28.22
C ILE A 572 33.47 17.04 -28.97
N GLY A 573 33.79 15.91 -28.38
CA GLY A 573 34.66 14.87 -28.95
C GLY A 573 33.84 13.69 -29.49
N GLY A 574 34.06 13.30 -30.74
CA GLY A 574 33.52 12.07 -31.30
C GLY A 574 34.61 11.01 -31.44
N HIS A 575 34.29 9.77 -31.08
CA HIS A 575 35.21 8.63 -31.11
C HIS A 575 34.57 7.44 -31.82
N THR A 576 35.44 6.58 -32.43
CA THR A 576 35.04 5.31 -33.03
C THR A 576 35.86 4.16 -32.44
N ASP A 577 35.48 2.95 -32.74
CA ASP A 577 36.35 1.78 -32.64
C ASP A 577 37.36 1.70 -33.81
N ASN A 578 38.18 0.66 -33.84
CA ASN A 578 39.19 0.43 -34.86
C ASN A 578 38.66 -0.29 -36.11
N VAL A 579 37.36 -0.48 -36.26
CA VAL A 579 36.77 -1.13 -37.44
C VAL A 579 36.70 -0.10 -38.59
N GLY A 580 37.25 -0.43 -39.75
CA GLY A 580 37.31 0.45 -40.93
C GLY A 580 38.61 1.24 -41.04
N THR A 581 38.65 2.15 -42.03
CA THR A 581 39.87 2.95 -42.28
C THR A 581 39.94 4.17 -41.38
N LYS A 582 41.15 4.62 -41.04
CA LYS A 582 41.36 5.81 -40.24
C LYS A 582 40.71 7.07 -40.82
N ALA A 583 40.79 7.24 -42.16
CA ALA A 583 40.17 8.37 -42.85
C ALA A 583 38.65 8.36 -42.73
N TYR A 584 38.03 7.20 -42.89
CA TYR A 584 36.58 7.03 -42.68
C TYR A 584 36.18 7.34 -41.25
N ASN A 585 36.84 6.73 -40.26
CA ASN A 585 36.56 6.93 -38.84
C ASN A 585 36.77 8.38 -38.39
N LYS A 586 37.76 9.08 -38.96
CA LYS A 586 37.98 10.51 -38.73
C LYS A 586 36.77 11.34 -39.16
N THR A 587 36.29 11.10 -40.39
CA THR A 587 35.12 11.81 -40.93
C THR A 587 33.85 11.47 -40.15
N LEU A 588 33.64 10.19 -39.82
CA LEU A 588 32.46 9.75 -39.07
C LEU A 588 32.42 10.35 -37.66
N SER A 589 33.53 10.29 -36.91
CA SER A 589 33.64 10.83 -35.59
C SER A 589 33.45 12.36 -35.54
N GLU A 590 34.00 13.09 -36.53
CA GLU A 590 33.84 14.53 -36.65
C GLU A 590 32.40 14.91 -36.98
N ASN A 591 31.73 14.21 -37.90
CA ASN A 591 30.33 14.44 -38.23
C ASN A 591 29.40 14.15 -37.03
N ARG A 592 29.65 13.12 -36.24
CA ARG A 592 28.91 12.82 -35.00
C ARG A 592 29.05 13.95 -33.97
N ALA A 593 30.29 14.39 -33.72
CA ALA A 593 30.55 15.53 -32.84
C ALA A 593 29.86 16.82 -33.33
N LYS A 594 29.85 17.04 -34.64
CA LYS A 594 29.18 18.18 -35.29
C LYS A 594 27.66 18.11 -35.15
N SER A 595 27.05 16.92 -35.22
CA SER A 595 25.59 16.77 -34.98
C SER A 595 25.21 17.19 -33.59
N VAL A 596 25.97 16.77 -32.57
CA VAL A 596 25.76 17.21 -31.17
C VAL A 596 25.98 18.73 -31.03
N TYR A 597 27.06 19.26 -31.59
CA TYR A 597 27.31 20.72 -31.62
C TYR A 597 26.12 21.49 -32.22
N ASN A 598 25.63 21.07 -33.38
CA ASN A 598 24.52 21.71 -34.06
C ASN A 598 23.25 21.68 -33.22
N TYR A 599 22.98 20.56 -32.52
CA TYR A 599 21.85 20.46 -31.61
C TYR A 599 21.98 21.46 -30.46
N LEU A 600 23.11 21.53 -29.75
CA LEU A 600 23.32 22.47 -28.65
C LEU A 600 23.16 23.94 -29.10
N VAL A 601 23.67 24.27 -30.30
CA VAL A 601 23.46 25.59 -30.89
C VAL A 601 21.98 25.86 -31.15
N SER A 602 21.24 24.87 -31.67
CA SER A 602 19.79 25.01 -31.93
C SER A 602 18.98 25.22 -30.64
N GLN A 603 19.49 24.75 -29.50
CA GLN A 603 18.91 24.93 -28.16
C GLN A 603 19.37 26.22 -27.47
N GLY A 604 20.06 27.11 -28.19
CA GLY A 604 20.41 28.46 -27.71
C GLY A 604 21.77 28.59 -27.03
N ILE A 605 22.60 27.53 -27.02
CA ILE A 605 23.97 27.67 -26.51
C ILE A 605 24.81 28.46 -27.52
N ALA A 606 25.48 29.52 -27.04
CA ALA A 606 26.29 30.41 -27.89
C ALA A 606 27.47 29.66 -28.56
N LYS A 607 27.65 29.87 -29.85
CA LYS A 607 28.66 29.20 -30.65
C LYS A 607 30.08 29.37 -30.11
N GLU A 608 30.36 30.52 -29.52
CA GLU A 608 31.66 30.89 -28.94
C GLU A 608 32.01 30.05 -27.69
N ARG A 609 31.02 29.34 -27.15
CA ARG A 609 31.18 28.44 -26.02
C ARG A 609 31.36 27.00 -26.42
N LEU A 610 31.24 26.69 -27.72
CA LEU A 610 31.27 25.34 -28.26
C LEU A 610 32.35 25.17 -29.32
N SER A 611 33.03 24.04 -29.28
CA SER A 611 33.85 23.53 -30.35
C SER A 611 33.57 22.03 -30.54
N TYR A 612 33.99 21.45 -31.65
CA TYR A 612 33.85 20.03 -31.90
C TYR A 612 35.09 19.44 -32.61
N SER A 613 35.37 18.16 -32.32
CA SER A 613 36.50 17.44 -32.92
C SER A 613 36.16 15.96 -33.06
N GLY A 614 36.62 15.36 -34.15
CA GLY A 614 36.60 13.91 -34.32
C GLY A 614 37.97 13.33 -33.97
N TYR A 615 38.01 12.28 -33.16
CA TYR A 615 39.23 11.65 -32.67
C TYR A 615 39.49 10.27 -33.27
N ASP A 616 38.65 9.83 -34.24
CA ASP A 616 38.68 8.47 -34.77
C ASP A 616 38.87 7.42 -33.67
N PHE A 617 39.71 6.41 -33.84
CA PHE A 617 40.08 5.42 -32.81
C PHE A 617 41.45 5.73 -32.14
N SER A 618 41.97 6.97 -32.29
CA SER A 618 43.29 7.34 -31.77
C SER A 618 43.35 7.52 -30.26
N VAL A 619 42.18 7.68 -29.60
CA VAL A 619 42.06 7.91 -28.15
C VAL A 619 41.11 6.85 -27.56
N PRO A 620 41.52 5.57 -27.50
CA PRO A 620 40.68 4.53 -26.92
C PRO A 620 40.63 4.63 -25.40
N ILE A 621 39.48 4.28 -24.79
CA ILE A 621 39.32 4.14 -23.35
C ILE A 621 39.24 2.69 -22.90
N ALA A 622 39.07 1.75 -23.86
CA ALA A 622 39.05 0.31 -23.65
C ALA A 622 39.78 -0.41 -24.76
N THR A 623 40.01 -1.72 -24.62
CA THR A 623 40.59 -2.53 -25.70
C THR A 623 39.66 -2.61 -26.91
N ASN A 624 40.24 -2.58 -28.12
CA ASN A 624 39.48 -2.82 -29.35
C ASN A 624 39.37 -4.31 -29.71
N ASP A 625 39.93 -5.21 -28.91
CA ASP A 625 39.99 -6.65 -29.22
C ASP A 625 38.65 -7.34 -28.93
N THR A 626 37.88 -6.82 -27.98
CA THR A 626 36.55 -7.33 -27.63
C THR A 626 35.44 -6.41 -28.12
N GLU A 627 34.22 -6.94 -28.30
CA GLU A 627 33.09 -6.11 -28.74
C GLU A 627 32.68 -5.11 -27.64
N GLU A 628 32.76 -5.53 -26.37
CA GLU A 628 32.46 -4.68 -25.21
C GLU A 628 33.42 -3.47 -25.17
N GLY A 629 34.71 -3.70 -25.41
CA GLY A 629 35.71 -2.62 -25.47
C GLY A 629 35.51 -1.71 -26.67
N ARG A 630 35.19 -2.27 -27.85
CA ARG A 630 34.83 -1.46 -29.03
C ARG A 630 33.58 -0.62 -28.77
N ALA A 631 32.57 -1.18 -28.12
CA ALA A 631 31.36 -0.44 -27.77
C ALA A 631 31.67 0.76 -26.86
N GLN A 632 32.58 0.61 -25.90
CA GLN A 632 33.02 1.72 -25.04
C GLN A 632 33.80 2.78 -25.81
N ASN A 633 34.56 2.37 -26.84
CA ASN A 633 35.31 3.28 -27.70
C ASN A 633 34.42 4.07 -28.66
N ARG A 634 33.28 3.54 -29.11
CA ARG A 634 32.24 4.25 -29.90
C ARG A 634 31.45 5.21 -28.99
N ARG A 635 32.04 6.34 -28.65
CA ARG A 635 31.47 7.30 -27.70
C ARG A 635 31.46 8.73 -28.20
N THR A 636 30.61 9.52 -27.57
CA THR A 636 30.66 10.99 -27.62
C THR A 636 31.01 11.51 -26.23
N GLU A 637 31.85 12.53 -26.16
CA GLU A 637 32.25 13.16 -24.90
C GLU A 637 32.26 14.68 -25.06
N PHE A 638 32.22 15.40 -23.94
CA PHE A 638 32.63 16.81 -23.95
C PHE A 638 33.77 17.05 -22.97
N LYS A 639 34.70 17.92 -23.39
CA LYS A 639 35.84 18.33 -22.61
C LYS A 639 35.69 19.78 -22.19
N VAL A 640 35.92 20.08 -20.92
CA VAL A 640 35.94 21.46 -20.40
C VAL A 640 37.19 22.18 -20.91
N VAL A 641 36.98 23.20 -21.73
CA VAL A 641 38.08 24.01 -22.32
C VAL A 641 38.41 25.19 -21.42
N SER A 642 37.37 25.81 -20.82
CA SER A 642 37.51 26.95 -19.92
C SER A 642 36.30 27.03 -19.00
N VAL A 643 36.50 27.53 -17.77
CA VAL A 643 35.45 27.78 -16.76
C VAL A 643 35.32 29.27 -16.39
N GLU A 644 36.17 30.14 -16.96
CA GLU A 644 36.22 31.58 -16.74
C GLU A 644 35.64 32.37 -17.92
#